data_e768e56ac4f0453a28fc2e3d9151c40b
#
_entry.id   e768e56ac4f0453a28fc2e3d9151c40b
#
_cell.length_a   1.000
_cell.length_b   1.000
_cell.length_c   1.000
_cell.angle_alpha   90.00
_cell.angle_beta   90.00
_cell.angle_gamma   90.00
#
_symmetry.space_group_name_H-M   'P 1'
#
loop_
_entity.id
_entity.type
_entity.pdbx_description
1 polymer ?
#
loop_
_entity_poly.entity_id
_entity_poly.type
_entity_poly.pdbx_seq_one_letter_code
_entity_poly.pdbx_strand_id
1 'polypeptide(L)'
;MPFRPQRLALLMLAAIPLIGQQYSHLSGLIRDPSDAAIVGAAITVANEETGFRRSAESGADGGYGIASLRPGTYKITVRKEGFRTIVRFGVKLETAQPARVDFTLPIGSMQETITVEGGPSLLNTQDAAVGTLVNRERIERMPLNGRGLLSLLELAPGTVVTPATRGEAGQFTANGQRPNTHYFTLDGVSVNSGVSGGGLPSQSTGGSLPGMTALGSLHGLVSLEALDEFRVQTSTTAPEFGRLPGAQVSLSSRSGSNEFHGAVFQYFRNEILDANDWFANRQGDSRAPLRMNDFGGALGGPVRRNRTFFFLSYEGMRLRHSFAWRSAVPSEQARRSALPWVQPMLNLFPRPNGGPLGEGLAEWTGRNQRPSRFDTGAARMDHALGGRITLFGRFSFAPSQSEFGNTQVNQLTMESGSVTAGMNARLSPWLVFDTRFNLANASSESLWWSTNPDAGTQCYFEPVTQQFFRVPGLCDFQFRFSFAGVGQAVWGRESDRGQKQWHLVPMAVISAGAHQIRAGADLRKLRPLRRDRTSALNLIAENFVDLLNGRNLWSAFARPLAGESILSEVSAFAQDSWRIHPRLTVTGGMRWEYAPPPRLSPLASSPDLLEAYRFDNQTEIWPVRYRNFAPRAGAALKPFVNRDFVVRGGFGLYYDSSLSIATDLVNGGPFILSRYTNPKNAPFSTLLSYGFMPGLVLPLARQWNVTAEQAFGGRDVLSLSYVGSAGQRLLRRELGAPVSTQSFQIALVTNHGASDYHGLQIQYRLRSPRGINGLFAYSWSHSIDNSSSDSALHWVSTAWRATQDRGSSDFDTRHSFSGALSYSVKPNTGSWWRRARGAWELDAIVRARSGFPITALSSEFALGVGFANAFRPNVAGGQPLWISDRAAPGGRKLNPLSFTAPTSETQGNLGRNSLYGFSMSQIDFALRRRIPLNDRAALHLRFEVFNALNRPNFADPVRSLASPLFGQTPSLLNLMLGTGSPGSGLTPVFQTGGPRSVQVVVRFQF
;
A
#
# COMPACT_ATOMS: atom_id res chain seq x y z
N MET A 1 -13.51 7.42 -23.07
CA MET A 1 -14.05 8.79 -23.12
C MET A 1 -13.22 9.62 -22.16
N PRO A 2 -12.60 10.71 -22.59
CA PRO A 2 -11.84 11.57 -21.69
C PRO A 2 -12.76 12.15 -20.61
N PHE A 3 -12.22 12.26 -19.44
CA PHE A 3 -12.88 12.81 -18.25
C PHE A 3 -13.35 14.25 -18.54
N ARG A 4 -14.64 14.47 -18.70
CA ARG A 4 -15.22 15.83 -18.84
C ARG A 4 -15.64 16.33 -17.45
N PRO A 5 -14.88 17.24 -16.82
CA PRO A 5 -15.16 17.74 -15.47
C PRO A 5 -16.52 18.47 -15.37
N GLN A 6 -17.06 18.94 -16.49
CA GLN A 6 -18.33 19.67 -16.54
C GLN A 6 -19.58 18.83 -16.17
N ARG A 7 -19.56 17.50 -16.34
CA ARG A 7 -20.71 16.66 -15.95
C ARG A 7 -20.70 16.27 -14.46
N LEU A 8 -19.55 16.39 -13.78
CA LEU A 8 -19.44 16.13 -12.34
C LEU A 8 -19.87 17.35 -11.50
N ALA A 9 -19.64 18.57 -11.99
CA ALA A 9 -20.03 19.79 -11.30
C ALA A 9 -21.56 19.94 -11.14
N LEU A 10 -22.36 19.41 -12.08
CA LEU A 10 -23.83 19.41 -11.94
C LEU A 10 -24.36 18.39 -10.93
N LEU A 11 -23.62 17.35 -10.61
CA LEU A 11 -23.99 16.36 -9.58
C LEU A 11 -23.80 16.86 -8.13
N MET A 12 -23.03 17.93 -7.94
CA MET A 12 -22.86 18.55 -6.62
C MET A 12 -24.13 19.26 -6.09
N LEU A 13 -25.09 19.57 -6.92
CA LEU A 13 -26.32 20.29 -6.56
C LEU A 13 -27.48 19.37 -6.11
N ALA A 14 -27.37 18.07 -6.31
CA ALA A 14 -28.43 17.09 -6.01
C ALA A 14 -28.09 16.09 -4.87
N ALA A 15 -27.00 16.29 -4.12
CA ALA A 15 -26.60 15.35 -3.06
C ALA A 15 -27.48 15.51 -1.81
N ILE A 16 -28.40 14.58 -1.62
CA ILE A 16 -29.09 14.35 -0.35
C ILE A 16 -28.03 13.98 0.70
N PRO A 17 -28.04 14.55 1.91
CA PRO A 17 -26.99 14.33 2.91
C PRO A 17 -27.02 12.90 3.45
N LEU A 18 -25.88 12.21 3.35
CA LEU A 18 -25.63 10.88 3.89
C LEU A 18 -24.27 10.86 4.62
N ILE A 19 -24.06 10.04 5.59
CA ILE A 19 -23.30 10.17 6.86
C ILE A 19 -22.14 9.15 7.06
N GLY A 20 -20.95 9.41 7.72
CA GLY A 20 -19.86 8.44 7.99
C GLY A 20 -18.54 8.86 8.68
N GLN A 21 -17.54 7.99 8.92
CA GLN A 21 -16.42 7.94 9.88
C GLN A 21 -15.24 8.93 9.71
N GLN A 22 -14.63 9.42 10.81
CA GLN A 22 -13.26 9.90 11.14
C GLN A 22 -13.17 11.02 12.18
N TYR A 23 -14.06 11.03 13.15
CA TYR A 23 -13.98 12.00 14.22
C TYR A 23 -13.32 11.41 15.47
N SER A 24 -12.68 12.30 16.25
CA SER A 24 -12.20 12.00 17.58
C SER A 24 -13.34 12.07 18.58
N HIS A 25 -13.15 11.44 19.71
CA HIS A 25 -14.02 11.52 20.88
C HIS A 25 -13.23 12.08 22.04
N LEU A 26 -13.79 13.08 22.75
CA LEU A 26 -13.24 13.61 23.97
C LEU A 26 -14.09 13.13 25.15
N SER A 27 -13.46 12.53 26.15
CA SER A 27 -14.11 12.12 27.40
C SER A 27 -13.27 12.50 28.61
N GLY A 28 -13.81 12.40 29.79
CA GLY A 28 -13.08 12.62 31.03
C GLY A 28 -13.97 12.60 32.25
N LEU A 29 -13.37 12.91 33.41
CA LEU A 29 -14.02 13.01 34.70
C LEU A 29 -13.89 14.43 35.23
N ILE A 30 -14.96 14.93 35.87
CA ILE A 30 -14.97 16.21 36.60
C ILE A 30 -15.09 15.87 38.07
N ARG A 31 -14.08 16.26 38.84
CA ARG A 31 -14.00 16.00 40.27
C ARG A 31 -13.64 17.23 41.06
N ASP A 32 -13.92 17.22 42.35
CA ASP A 32 -13.41 18.19 43.28
C ASP A 32 -12.04 17.79 43.87
N PRO A 33 -11.38 18.60 44.69
CA PRO A 33 -10.08 18.25 45.29
C PRO A 33 -10.13 17.07 46.25
N SER A 34 -11.31 16.65 46.71
CA SER A 34 -11.51 15.46 47.55
C SER A 34 -11.74 14.20 46.73
N ASP A 35 -11.65 14.25 45.39
CA ASP A 35 -11.91 13.21 44.41
C ASP A 35 -13.41 12.84 44.29
N ALA A 36 -14.33 13.66 44.82
CA ALA A 36 -15.76 13.46 44.65
C ALA A 36 -16.24 13.92 43.27
N ALA A 37 -17.23 13.20 42.69
CA ALA A 37 -17.78 13.50 41.38
C ALA A 37 -18.59 14.80 41.36
N ILE A 38 -18.34 15.68 40.42
CA ILE A 38 -19.12 16.89 40.20
C ILE A 38 -20.14 16.63 39.08
N VAL A 39 -21.41 16.65 39.48
CA VAL A 39 -22.57 16.43 38.58
C VAL A 39 -23.03 17.75 37.96
N GLY A 40 -23.44 17.72 36.68
CA GLY A 40 -24.02 18.87 36.00
C GLY A 40 -23.00 20.01 35.77
N ALA A 41 -21.72 19.75 35.74
CA ALA A 41 -20.72 20.73 35.27
C ALA A 41 -20.86 20.94 33.77
N ALA A 42 -20.85 22.20 33.31
CA ALA A 42 -20.92 22.53 31.90
C ALA A 42 -19.52 22.48 31.25
N ILE A 43 -19.31 21.61 30.28
CA ILE A 43 -18.07 21.44 29.51
C ILE A 43 -18.29 22.01 28.12
N THR A 44 -17.50 23.01 27.71
CA THR A 44 -17.53 23.61 26.37
C THR A 44 -16.18 23.39 25.70
N VAL A 45 -16.18 22.74 24.53
CA VAL A 45 -15.01 22.61 23.67
C VAL A 45 -15.16 23.54 22.48
N ALA A 46 -14.09 24.28 22.17
CA ALA A 46 -14.04 25.20 21.04
C ALA A 46 -12.79 24.93 20.22
N ASN A 47 -12.95 24.67 18.93
CA ASN A 47 -11.82 24.54 18.00
C ASN A 47 -11.17 25.91 17.84
N GLU A 48 -9.86 26.01 18.06
CA GLU A 48 -9.13 27.27 18.07
C GLU A 48 -9.00 27.89 16.67
N GLU A 49 -8.97 27.06 15.62
CA GLU A 49 -8.78 27.51 14.23
C GLU A 49 -10.10 27.91 13.55
N THR A 50 -11.18 27.19 13.82
CA THR A 50 -12.47 27.36 13.14
C THR A 50 -13.53 28.06 13.98
N GLY A 51 -13.32 28.19 15.30
CA GLY A 51 -14.29 28.73 16.25
C GLY A 51 -15.50 27.81 16.51
N PHE A 52 -15.50 26.58 15.93
CA PHE A 52 -16.58 25.60 16.14
C PHE A 52 -16.66 25.18 17.60
N ARG A 53 -17.87 25.16 18.18
CA ARG A 53 -18.11 24.88 19.60
C ARG A 53 -19.04 23.69 19.78
N ARG A 54 -18.77 22.90 20.83
CA ARG A 54 -19.68 21.88 21.38
C ARG A 54 -19.68 21.91 22.89
N SER A 55 -20.82 21.53 23.47
CA SER A 55 -20.97 21.47 24.93
C SER A 55 -21.59 20.15 25.36
N ALA A 56 -21.24 19.71 26.55
CA ALA A 56 -21.81 18.58 27.27
C ALA A 56 -21.90 18.95 28.77
N GLU A 57 -22.60 18.12 29.53
CA GLU A 57 -22.67 18.22 31.00
C GLU A 57 -22.12 16.93 31.62
N SER A 58 -21.54 17.02 32.81
CA SER A 58 -21.07 15.84 33.55
C SER A 58 -22.24 15.08 34.16
N GLY A 59 -22.19 13.74 34.05
CA GLY A 59 -23.19 12.83 34.61
C GLY A 59 -23.04 12.59 36.13
N ALA A 60 -23.84 11.66 36.66
CA ALA A 60 -23.86 11.30 38.07
C ALA A 60 -22.51 10.79 38.61
N ASP A 61 -21.68 10.20 37.75
CA ASP A 61 -20.32 9.71 38.05
C ASP A 61 -19.23 10.79 37.83
N GLY A 62 -19.63 12.03 37.53
CA GLY A 62 -18.74 13.10 37.10
C GLY A 62 -18.19 12.93 35.67
N GLY A 63 -18.60 11.89 34.96
CA GLY A 63 -18.15 11.59 33.61
C GLY A 63 -18.77 12.50 32.55
N TYR A 64 -17.99 12.89 31.56
CA TYR A 64 -18.48 13.59 30.39
C TYR A 64 -17.97 12.95 29.09
N GLY A 65 -18.72 13.11 28.01
CA GLY A 65 -18.33 12.67 26.69
C GLY A 65 -18.82 13.63 25.61
N ILE A 66 -17.92 14.00 24.68
CA ILE A 66 -18.21 14.81 23.52
C ILE A 66 -17.74 14.05 22.29
N ALA A 67 -18.69 13.47 21.58
CA ALA A 67 -18.42 12.64 20.41
C ALA A 67 -18.22 13.49 19.15
N SER A 68 -17.56 12.89 18.16
CA SER A 68 -17.47 13.38 16.79
C SER A 68 -16.89 14.79 16.67
N LEU A 69 -15.76 15.01 17.34
CA LEU A 69 -14.93 16.21 17.17
C LEU A 69 -13.93 15.98 16.03
N ARG A 70 -13.74 16.95 15.15
CA ARG A 70 -12.71 16.87 14.11
C ARG A 70 -11.32 16.86 14.72
N PRO A 71 -10.33 16.24 14.06
CA PRO A 71 -8.94 16.49 14.42
C PRO A 71 -8.64 17.99 14.44
N GLY A 72 -7.77 18.42 15.35
CA GLY A 72 -7.41 19.84 15.51
C GLY A 72 -7.16 20.23 16.94
N THR A 73 -6.85 21.49 17.17
CA THR A 73 -6.55 22.06 18.50
C THR A 73 -7.77 22.69 19.13
N TYR A 74 -8.02 22.37 20.38
CA TYR A 74 -9.22 22.77 21.10
C TYR A 74 -8.91 23.46 22.42
N LYS A 75 -9.72 24.48 22.72
CA LYS A 75 -9.89 25.08 24.02
C LYS A 75 -11.05 24.37 24.73
N ILE A 76 -10.81 23.88 25.95
CA ILE A 76 -11.85 23.29 26.81
C ILE A 76 -12.11 24.22 27.98
N THR A 77 -13.38 24.54 28.22
CA THR A 77 -13.84 25.37 29.35
C THR A 77 -14.79 24.55 30.20
N VAL A 78 -14.52 24.42 31.49
CA VAL A 78 -15.39 23.73 32.47
C VAL A 78 -15.89 24.72 33.49
N ARG A 79 -17.22 24.74 33.70
CA ARG A 79 -17.90 25.66 34.63
C ARG A 79 -18.90 24.90 35.51
N LYS A 80 -18.93 25.26 36.77
CA LYS A 80 -19.94 24.78 37.76
C LYS A 80 -20.11 25.85 38.83
N GLU A 81 -21.32 26.13 39.24
CA GLU A 81 -21.61 27.02 40.36
C GLU A 81 -20.96 26.50 41.64
N GLY A 82 -20.32 27.39 42.42
CA GLY A 82 -19.56 27.05 43.63
C GLY A 82 -18.12 26.62 43.35
N PHE A 83 -17.68 26.55 42.09
CA PHE A 83 -16.33 26.17 41.68
C PHE A 83 -15.70 27.19 40.75
N ARG A 84 -14.38 27.31 40.78
CA ARG A 84 -13.61 28.12 39.85
C ARG A 84 -13.72 27.58 38.40
N THR A 85 -13.84 28.48 37.44
CA THR A 85 -13.82 28.09 36.01
C THR A 85 -12.42 27.60 35.62
N ILE A 86 -12.33 26.44 34.98
CA ILE A 86 -11.08 25.96 34.41
C ILE A 86 -11.12 26.11 32.87
N VAL A 87 -10.05 26.68 32.34
CA VAL A 87 -9.84 26.82 30.89
C VAL A 87 -8.53 26.12 30.53
N ARG A 88 -8.61 25.10 29.64
CA ARG A 88 -7.44 24.35 29.13
C ARG A 88 -7.29 24.62 27.64
N PHE A 89 -6.16 25.17 27.23
CA PHE A 89 -5.79 25.45 25.85
C PHE A 89 -4.90 24.38 25.27
N GLY A 90 -4.81 24.35 23.93
CA GLY A 90 -3.86 23.51 23.21
C GLY A 90 -4.16 22.01 23.27
N VAL A 91 -5.41 21.61 23.55
CA VAL A 91 -5.81 20.20 23.57
C VAL A 91 -5.91 19.68 22.13
N LYS A 92 -4.92 18.98 21.67
CA LYS A 92 -4.89 18.40 20.31
C LYS A 92 -5.67 17.10 20.27
N LEU A 93 -6.70 17.05 19.42
CA LEU A 93 -7.44 15.83 19.10
C LEU A 93 -6.93 15.26 17.75
N GLU A 94 -6.68 13.98 17.72
CA GLU A 94 -6.04 13.27 16.61
C GLU A 94 -7.04 12.36 15.88
N THR A 95 -6.79 12.06 14.59
CA THR A 95 -7.67 11.24 13.73
C THR A 95 -7.90 9.85 14.31
N ALA A 96 -9.16 9.44 14.38
CA ALA A 96 -9.58 8.11 14.84
C ALA A 96 -8.98 7.71 16.22
N GLN A 97 -8.64 8.68 17.07
CA GLN A 97 -8.10 8.45 18.40
C GLN A 97 -9.00 9.09 19.46
N PRO A 98 -9.60 8.31 20.37
CA PRO A 98 -10.31 8.87 21.51
C PRO A 98 -9.32 9.53 22.46
N ALA A 99 -9.68 10.71 22.96
CA ALA A 99 -8.89 11.49 23.92
C ALA A 99 -9.58 11.51 25.29
N ARG A 100 -8.78 11.50 26.35
CA ARG A 100 -9.27 11.67 27.71
C ARG A 100 -8.62 12.86 28.38
N VAL A 101 -9.45 13.75 28.96
CA VAL A 101 -9.00 14.92 29.72
C VAL A 101 -9.84 15.01 31.00
N ASP A 102 -9.22 14.76 32.12
CA ASP A 102 -9.85 14.85 33.44
C ASP A 102 -9.60 16.25 34.03
N PHE A 103 -10.56 16.75 34.83
CA PHE A 103 -10.49 18.06 35.50
C PHE A 103 -10.79 17.93 36.97
N THR A 104 -9.97 18.59 37.80
CA THR A 104 -10.25 18.78 39.24
C THR A 104 -10.61 20.27 39.44
N LEU A 105 -11.87 20.55 39.82
CA LEU A 105 -12.36 21.93 40.03
C LEU A 105 -12.16 22.35 41.48
N PRO A 106 -11.34 23.36 41.75
CA PRO A 106 -11.24 23.95 43.09
C PRO A 106 -12.50 24.70 43.44
N ILE A 107 -12.89 24.67 44.73
CA ILE A 107 -13.98 25.44 45.27
C ILE A 107 -13.65 26.94 45.14
N GLY A 108 -14.62 27.78 44.79
CA GLY A 108 -14.45 29.19 44.62
C GLY A 108 -15.50 29.86 43.71
N SER A 109 -15.32 31.11 43.39
CA SER A 109 -16.25 31.86 42.52
C SER A 109 -16.09 31.39 41.07
N MET A 110 -17.19 31.23 40.35
CA MET A 110 -17.20 30.92 38.94
C MET A 110 -16.59 32.02 38.07
N GLN A 111 -16.45 33.23 38.60
CA GLN A 111 -15.77 34.33 37.91
C GLN A 111 -14.24 34.20 37.95
N GLU A 112 -13.70 33.44 38.92
CA GLU A 112 -12.27 33.14 38.99
C GLU A 112 -11.92 32.08 37.95
N THR A 113 -10.92 32.36 37.10
CA THR A 113 -10.52 31.48 36.03
C THR A 113 -9.11 30.95 36.26
N ILE A 114 -8.95 29.63 36.19
CA ILE A 114 -7.65 28.97 36.19
C ILE A 114 -7.33 28.52 34.75
N THR A 115 -6.23 29.06 34.22
CA THR A 115 -5.75 28.67 32.89
C THR A 115 -4.70 27.58 33.01
N VAL A 116 -4.90 26.49 32.27
CA VAL A 116 -3.96 25.34 32.21
C VAL A 116 -3.51 25.14 30.76
N GLU A 117 -2.20 25.13 30.54
CA GLU A 117 -1.63 24.71 29.27
C GLU A 117 -1.26 23.22 29.34
N GLY A 118 -1.63 22.45 28.33
CA GLY A 118 -1.24 21.07 28.24
C GLY A 118 -2.18 20.19 27.42
N GLY A 119 -1.62 19.26 26.68
CA GLY A 119 -2.35 18.31 25.83
C GLY A 119 -3.09 17.23 26.64
N PRO A 120 -3.88 16.37 25.97
CA PRO A 120 -4.47 15.17 26.56
C PRO A 120 -3.36 14.22 27.03
N SER A 121 -3.75 13.20 27.81
CA SER A 121 -2.82 12.13 28.20
C SER A 121 -2.14 11.54 26.97
N LEU A 122 -0.82 11.38 27.02
CA LEU A 122 -0.03 10.76 25.95
C LEU A 122 -0.29 9.24 25.83
N LEU A 123 -0.90 8.65 26.85
CA LEU A 123 -1.20 7.22 26.92
C LEU A 123 -2.59 6.93 26.37
N ASN A 124 -2.72 5.87 25.60
CA ASN A 124 -4.00 5.39 25.14
C ASN A 124 -4.68 4.55 26.23
N THR A 125 -5.76 5.06 26.82
CA THR A 125 -6.56 4.40 27.86
C THR A 125 -7.94 3.97 27.38
N GLN A 126 -8.22 4.07 26.07
CA GLN A 126 -9.57 3.94 25.52
C GLN A 126 -9.75 2.70 24.65
N ASP A 127 -8.72 2.21 23.98
CA ASP A 127 -8.79 1.04 23.10
C ASP A 127 -7.53 0.16 23.18
N ALA A 128 -7.62 -1.06 22.67
CA ALA A 128 -6.53 -2.04 22.63
C ALA A 128 -5.72 -2.00 21.33
N ALA A 129 -6.10 -1.19 20.35
CA ALA A 129 -5.47 -1.20 19.03
C ALA A 129 -3.99 -0.80 19.08
N VAL A 130 -3.14 -1.53 18.35
CA VAL A 130 -1.76 -1.16 18.11
C VAL A 130 -1.71 -0.27 16.88
N GLY A 131 -1.15 0.92 17.01
CA GLY A 131 -1.10 1.86 15.89
C GLY A 131 -0.16 3.04 16.10
N THR A 132 0.16 3.70 15.00
CA THR A 132 1.05 4.87 14.94
C THR A 132 0.34 6.01 14.24
N LEU A 133 0.42 7.20 14.83
CA LEU A 133 -0.04 8.44 14.22
C LEU A 133 1.15 9.19 13.61
N VAL A 134 0.96 9.67 12.38
CA VAL A 134 1.87 10.59 11.69
C VAL A 134 1.11 11.90 11.46
N ASN A 135 1.47 12.92 12.21
CA ASN A 135 0.84 14.22 12.17
C ASN A 135 1.44 15.13 11.09
N ARG A 136 0.79 16.27 10.83
CA ARG A 136 1.20 17.26 9.82
C ARG A 136 2.64 17.71 9.98
N GLU A 137 3.08 18.01 11.21
CA GLU A 137 4.46 18.43 11.46
C GLU A 137 5.48 17.40 10.94
N ARG A 138 5.22 16.10 11.20
CA ARG A 138 6.12 15.02 10.74
C ARG A 138 6.06 14.83 9.23
N ILE A 139 4.87 14.94 8.63
CA ILE A 139 4.71 14.87 7.17
C ILE A 139 5.53 15.97 6.46
N GLU A 140 5.50 17.18 6.99
CA GLU A 140 6.22 18.33 6.41
C GLU A 140 7.73 18.31 6.65
N ARG A 141 8.17 17.73 7.78
CA ARG A 141 9.58 17.79 8.21
C ARG A 141 10.42 16.67 7.64
N MET A 142 9.89 15.45 7.52
CA MET A 142 10.69 14.29 7.14
C MET A 142 11.19 14.35 5.69
N PRO A 143 12.44 13.89 5.43
CA PRO A 143 12.94 13.69 4.07
C PRO A 143 12.19 12.53 3.41
N LEU A 144 11.38 12.83 2.38
CA LEU A 144 10.55 11.86 1.70
C LEU A 144 10.96 11.76 0.24
N ASN A 145 11.64 10.68 -0.13
CA ASN A 145 12.05 10.44 -1.50
C ASN A 145 10.81 10.30 -2.40
N GLY A 146 10.68 11.18 -3.41
CA GLY A 146 9.51 11.27 -4.26
C GLY A 146 8.23 11.66 -3.52
N ARG A 147 8.31 12.26 -2.34
CA ARG A 147 7.16 12.69 -1.52
C ARG A 147 6.13 11.57 -1.25
N GLY A 148 6.59 10.32 -1.20
CA GLY A 148 5.74 9.13 -1.04
C GLY A 148 5.36 8.84 0.42
N LEU A 149 4.10 8.51 0.69
CA LEU A 149 3.60 8.11 2.01
C LEU A 149 4.22 6.81 2.54
N LEU A 150 4.69 5.92 1.66
CA LEU A 150 5.23 4.61 2.05
C LEU A 150 6.35 4.72 3.09
N SER A 151 7.24 5.72 2.92
CA SER A 151 8.33 5.98 3.84
C SER A 151 7.87 6.33 5.27
N LEU A 152 6.68 6.89 5.40
CA LEU A 152 6.08 7.23 6.70
C LEU A 152 5.28 6.06 7.29
N LEU A 153 4.74 5.16 6.44
CA LEU A 153 4.07 3.94 6.91
C LEU A 153 5.05 3.01 7.63
N GLU A 154 6.31 2.95 7.18
CA GLU A 154 7.36 2.16 7.84
C GLU A 154 7.72 2.65 9.25
N LEU A 155 7.26 3.83 9.68
CA LEU A 155 7.41 4.28 11.07
C LEU A 155 6.48 3.55 12.06
N ALA A 156 5.49 2.80 11.55
CA ALA A 156 4.68 1.94 12.39
C ALA A 156 5.39 0.60 12.61
N PRO A 157 5.50 0.11 13.87
CA PRO A 157 6.14 -1.17 14.13
C PRO A 157 5.46 -2.31 13.39
N GLY A 158 6.23 -3.28 12.91
CA GLY A 158 5.74 -4.45 12.15
C GLY A 158 5.38 -4.16 10.69
N THR A 159 5.63 -2.95 10.18
CA THR A 159 5.44 -2.61 8.78
C THR A 159 6.77 -2.63 8.01
N VAL A 160 6.77 -3.19 6.81
CA VAL A 160 7.94 -3.29 5.93
C VAL A 160 7.49 -3.15 4.48
N VAL A 161 8.18 -2.29 3.71
CA VAL A 161 7.98 -2.19 2.26
C VAL A 161 8.48 -3.46 1.59
N THR A 162 7.63 -4.05 0.76
CA THR A 162 7.88 -5.34 0.09
C THR A 162 8.21 -5.15 -1.38
N PRO A 163 8.99 -6.06 -1.97
CA PRO A 163 9.22 -6.06 -3.42
C PRO A 163 7.90 -6.19 -4.17
N ALA A 164 7.71 -5.38 -5.21
CA ALA A 164 6.59 -5.51 -6.14
C ALA A 164 6.78 -6.70 -7.12
N THR A 165 7.62 -7.66 -6.77
CA THR A 165 7.90 -8.85 -7.56
C THR A 165 6.74 -9.82 -7.47
N ARG A 166 6.45 -10.53 -8.58
CA ARG A 166 5.47 -11.61 -8.66
C ARG A 166 4.01 -11.19 -8.87
N GLY A 167 3.76 -9.98 -9.36
CA GLY A 167 2.41 -9.53 -9.71
C GLY A 167 1.50 -9.24 -8.52
N GLU A 168 2.08 -9.05 -7.34
CA GLU A 168 1.31 -8.66 -6.17
C GLU A 168 0.99 -7.19 -6.18
N ALA A 169 -0.25 -6.92 -5.86
CA ALA A 169 -0.72 -5.59 -5.60
C ALA A 169 -0.51 -5.26 -4.12
N GLY A 170 -0.06 -4.07 -3.85
CA GLY A 170 0.30 -3.66 -2.50
C GLY A 170 1.82 -3.66 -2.30
N GLN A 171 2.29 -2.81 -1.42
CA GLN A 171 3.69 -2.39 -1.43
C GLN A 171 4.32 -2.47 -0.06
N PHE A 172 3.57 -2.94 0.92
CA PHE A 172 4.10 -3.18 2.26
C PHE A 172 3.32 -4.31 2.94
N THR A 173 3.95 -4.95 3.90
CA THR A 173 3.31 -5.89 4.82
C THR A 173 3.16 -5.23 6.19
N ALA A 174 2.17 -5.67 6.95
CA ALA A 174 2.00 -5.29 8.35
C ALA A 174 1.65 -6.54 9.16
N ASN A 175 2.47 -6.85 10.18
CA ASN A 175 2.27 -7.99 11.08
C ASN A 175 2.02 -9.32 10.35
N GLY A 176 2.83 -9.59 9.31
CA GLY A 176 2.74 -10.85 8.53
C GLY A 176 1.50 -10.97 7.65
N GLN A 177 0.72 -9.88 7.48
CA GLN A 177 -0.40 -9.86 6.54
C GLN A 177 0.10 -9.64 5.11
N ARG A 178 -0.59 -10.23 4.14
CA ARG A 178 -0.26 -10.08 2.71
C ARG A 178 -0.34 -8.61 2.27
N PRO A 179 0.50 -8.14 1.34
CA PRO A 179 0.49 -6.75 0.88
C PRO A 179 -0.85 -6.25 0.32
N ASN A 180 -1.66 -7.12 -0.26
CA ASN A 180 -2.97 -6.80 -0.82
C ASN A 180 -4.13 -6.79 0.20
N THR A 181 -3.84 -6.90 1.50
CA THR A 181 -4.87 -6.96 2.56
C THR A 181 -4.98 -5.69 3.39
N HIS A 182 -4.37 -4.60 2.96
CA HIS A 182 -4.41 -3.32 3.68
C HIS A 182 -5.55 -2.43 3.20
N TYR A 183 -6.23 -1.79 4.13
CA TYR A 183 -7.38 -0.95 3.85
C TYR A 183 -7.08 0.51 4.11
N PHE A 184 -7.24 1.32 3.06
CA PHE A 184 -7.03 2.76 3.11
C PHE A 184 -8.36 3.50 3.10
N THR A 185 -8.50 4.44 4.01
CA THR A 185 -9.62 5.38 4.03
C THR A 185 -9.12 6.82 4.00
N LEU A 186 -9.82 7.68 3.28
CA LEU A 186 -9.58 9.13 3.26
C LEU A 186 -10.88 9.83 3.63
N ASP A 187 -10.84 10.62 4.72
CA ASP A 187 -12.03 11.23 5.31
C ASP A 187 -13.16 10.22 5.61
N GLY A 188 -12.79 8.96 6.00
CA GLY A 188 -13.70 7.90 6.40
C GLY A 188 -14.36 7.10 5.29
N VAL A 189 -13.96 7.27 4.05
CA VAL A 189 -14.42 6.46 2.92
C VAL A 189 -13.25 5.69 2.30
N SER A 190 -13.56 4.55 1.71
CA SER A 190 -12.55 3.70 1.06
C SER A 190 -11.90 4.41 -0.13
N VAL A 191 -10.59 4.39 -0.17
CA VAL A 191 -9.78 4.77 -1.34
C VAL A 191 -9.07 3.56 -1.95
N ASN A 192 -9.47 2.33 -1.58
CA ASN A 192 -9.08 1.09 -2.25
C ASN A 192 -9.90 0.91 -3.54
N SER A 193 -9.76 1.82 -4.46
CA SER A 193 -10.43 1.84 -5.76
C SER A 193 -9.44 1.76 -6.93
N GLY A 194 -8.18 1.45 -6.64
CA GLY A 194 -7.12 1.35 -7.62
C GLY A 194 -7.27 0.15 -8.55
N VAL A 195 -6.63 0.24 -9.70
CA VAL A 195 -6.51 -0.83 -10.70
C VAL A 195 -5.04 -1.06 -11.01
N SER A 196 -4.68 -2.29 -11.34
CA SER A 196 -3.33 -2.64 -11.81
C SER A 196 -3.18 -2.35 -13.30
N GLY A 197 -1.97 -1.98 -13.72
CA GLY A 197 -1.62 -1.87 -15.13
C GLY A 197 -1.26 -3.19 -15.81
N GLY A 198 -1.10 -4.29 -15.07
CA GLY A 198 -0.67 -5.58 -15.63
C GLY A 198 -1.80 -6.37 -16.29
N GLY A 199 -1.48 -7.19 -17.30
CA GLY A 199 -2.42 -8.02 -18.05
C GLY A 199 -2.83 -9.33 -17.34
N LEU A 200 -1.99 -9.83 -16.46
CA LEU A 200 -2.24 -11.07 -15.72
C LEU A 200 -3.18 -10.83 -14.52
N PRO A 201 -3.91 -11.87 -14.07
CA PRO A 201 -4.61 -11.82 -12.80
C PRO A 201 -3.62 -11.53 -11.65
N SER A 202 -3.80 -10.41 -10.98
CA SER A 202 -2.83 -9.87 -10.01
C SER A 202 -3.49 -9.13 -8.86
N GLN A 203 -4.66 -9.58 -8.42
CA GLN A 203 -5.38 -8.96 -7.29
C GLN A 203 -5.85 -7.52 -7.58
N SER A 204 -6.00 -7.17 -8.84
CA SER A 204 -6.31 -5.80 -9.27
C SER A 204 -7.78 -5.39 -9.14
N THR A 205 -8.65 -6.35 -8.84
CA THR A 205 -10.08 -6.12 -8.61
C THR A 205 -10.46 -6.41 -7.16
N GLY A 206 -11.71 -6.27 -6.81
CA GLY A 206 -12.20 -6.55 -5.45
C GLY A 206 -11.86 -5.48 -4.42
N GLY A 207 -11.25 -4.34 -4.83
CA GLY A 207 -10.94 -3.25 -3.91
C GLY A 207 -9.80 -3.56 -2.94
N SER A 208 -8.88 -4.40 -3.33
CA SER A 208 -7.65 -4.69 -2.56
C SER A 208 -6.54 -3.66 -2.79
N LEU A 209 -6.62 -2.86 -3.85
CA LEU A 209 -5.60 -1.87 -4.20
C LEU A 209 -6.01 -0.46 -3.82
N PRO A 210 -5.14 0.31 -3.16
CA PRO A 210 -5.30 1.76 -3.06
C PRO A 210 -5.14 2.43 -4.43
N GLY A 211 -5.71 3.64 -4.59
CA GLY A 211 -5.46 4.45 -5.78
C GLY A 211 -3.98 4.83 -5.86
N MET A 212 -3.32 4.46 -6.96
CA MET A 212 -1.91 4.75 -7.22
C MET A 212 -1.74 5.57 -8.48
N THR A 213 -0.59 6.19 -8.64
CA THR A 213 -0.15 6.78 -9.90
C THR A 213 0.62 5.75 -10.75
N ALA A 214 0.84 6.03 -12.00
CA ALA A 214 1.65 5.21 -12.90
C ALA A 214 3.13 5.06 -12.44
N LEU A 215 3.57 5.90 -11.52
CA LEU A 215 4.87 5.78 -10.87
C LEU A 215 4.84 4.88 -9.63
N GLY A 216 3.69 4.30 -9.32
CA GLY A 216 3.49 3.44 -8.16
C GLY A 216 3.50 4.16 -6.82
N SER A 217 3.27 5.47 -6.79
CA SER A 217 3.18 6.25 -5.57
C SER A 217 1.73 6.41 -5.10
N LEU A 218 1.54 6.57 -3.80
CA LEU A 218 0.23 6.82 -3.20
C LEU A 218 -0.29 8.26 -3.40
N HIS A 219 0.34 9.07 -4.25
CA HIS A 219 -0.16 10.39 -4.63
C HIS A 219 -1.53 10.33 -5.33
N GLY A 220 -1.89 9.17 -5.90
CA GLY A 220 -3.24 8.93 -6.40
C GLY A 220 -4.33 9.01 -5.34
N LEU A 221 -3.99 8.86 -4.05
CA LEU A 221 -4.92 8.98 -2.93
C LEU A 221 -5.13 10.45 -2.54
N VAL A 222 -4.02 11.13 -2.27
CA VAL A 222 -4.00 12.51 -1.79
C VAL A 222 -2.58 13.08 -1.89
N SER A 223 -2.44 14.33 -2.33
CA SER A 223 -1.18 15.07 -2.22
C SER A 223 -0.80 15.26 -0.74
N LEU A 224 0.51 15.23 -0.44
CA LEU A 224 1.00 15.52 0.92
C LEU A 224 0.57 16.92 1.40
N GLU A 225 0.35 17.86 0.49
CA GLU A 225 -0.13 19.19 0.84
C GLU A 225 -1.59 19.20 1.30
N ALA A 226 -2.39 18.28 0.78
CA ALA A 226 -3.79 18.12 1.17
C ALA A 226 -3.99 17.20 2.38
N LEU A 227 -2.93 16.51 2.85
CA LEU A 227 -2.99 15.61 3.98
C LEU A 227 -2.71 16.36 5.28
N ASP A 228 -3.58 16.20 6.27
CA ASP A 228 -3.40 16.78 7.62
C ASP A 228 -2.64 15.79 8.52
N GLU A 229 -3.16 14.60 8.65
CA GLU A 229 -2.54 13.52 9.40
C GLU A 229 -3.04 12.16 8.92
N PHE A 230 -2.34 11.10 9.30
CA PHE A 230 -2.84 9.75 9.11
C PHE A 230 -2.45 8.83 10.26
N ARG A 231 -3.28 7.81 10.47
CA ARG A 231 -3.08 6.78 11.48
C ARG A 231 -2.98 5.42 10.82
N VAL A 232 -1.97 4.66 11.20
CA VAL A 232 -1.79 3.25 10.81
C VAL A 232 -2.10 2.38 12.01
N GLN A 233 -3.14 1.57 11.93
CA GLN A 233 -3.49 0.57 12.94
C GLN A 233 -3.16 -0.81 12.40
N THR A 234 -2.31 -1.54 13.08
CA THR A 234 -1.73 -2.80 12.58
C THR A 234 -2.28 -4.05 13.25
N SER A 235 -3.01 -3.92 14.37
CA SER A 235 -3.61 -5.06 15.07
C SER A 235 -4.80 -4.63 15.92
N THR A 236 -5.73 -5.55 16.12
CA THR A 236 -6.93 -5.47 17.01
C THR A 236 -7.75 -4.18 16.85
N THR A 237 -8.02 -3.84 15.60
CA THR A 237 -8.83 -2.66 15.26
C THR A 237 -10.28 -2.86 15.66
N ALA A 238 -10.97 -1.75 15.99
CA ALA A 238 -12.37 -1.73 16.41
C ALA A 238 -13.32 -2.28 15.31
N PRO A 239 -14.53 -2.78 15.65
CA PRO A 239 -15.52 -3.31 14.70
C PRO A 239 -15.94 -2.36 13.57
N GLU A 240 -15.82 -1.06 13.79
CA GLU A 240 -16.05 -0.04 12.74
C GLU A 240 -15.08 -0.18 11.54
N PHE A 241 -13.89 -0.75 11.75
CA PHE A 241 -12.92 -1.06 10.70
C PHE A 241 -13.08 -2.51 10.23
N GLY A 242 -12.82 -2.78 8.94
CA GLY A 242 -12.97 -4.14 8.43
C GLY A 242 -12.64 -4.26 6.95
N ARG A 243 -13.30 -5.15 6.26
CA ARG A 243 -13.14 -5.57 4.85
C ARG A 243 -11.84 -6.28 4.54
N LEU A 244 -10.72 -5.82 5.05
CA LEU A 244 -9.40 -6.42 4.86
C LEU A 244 -8.74 -6.62 6.22
N PRO A 245 -8.07 -7.77 6.45
CA PRO A 245 -7.49 -8.12 7.75
C PRO A 245 -6.16 -7.44 8.05
N GLY A 246 -5.55 -6.77 7.09
CA GLY A 246 -4.27 -6.10 7.25
C GLY A 246 -4.36 -4.75 7.98
N ALA A 247 -3.36 -3.91 7.79
CA ALA A 247 -3.34 -2.58 8.39
C ALA A 247 -4.51 -1.73 7.91
N GLN A 248 -5.11 -0.98 8.85
CA GLN A 248 -6.10 0.05 8.58
C GLN A 248 -5.40 1.41 8.56
N VAL A 249 -5.32 2.03 7.39
CA VAL A 249 -4.65 3.32 7.18
C VAL A 249 -5.73 4.40 7.00
N SER A 250 -5.91 5.21 8.04
CA SER A 250 -6.91 6.28 8.07
C SER A 250 -6.24 7.63 7.80
N LEU A 251 -6.56 8.22 6.66
CA LEU A 251 -6.04 9.50 6.19
C LEU A 251 -7.07 10.61 6.42
N SER A 252 -6.64 11.78 6.90
CA SER A 252 -7.47 12.95 7.08
C SER A 252 -6.99 14.08 6.18
N SER A 253 -7.88 14.65 5.36
CA SER A 253 -7.53 15.76 4.50
C SER A 253 -7.67 17.10 5.22
N ARG A 254 -6.84 18.06 4.84
CA ARG A 254 -6.85 19.42 5.36
C ARG A 254 -8.16 20.16 5.03
N SER A 255 -8.52 21.08 5.92
CA SER A 255 -9.64 21.99 5.76
C SER A 255 -9.14 23.45 5.88
N GLY A 256 -9.96 24.42 5.47
CA GLY A 256 -9.68 25.82 5.74
C GLY A 256 -9.93 26.18 7.21
N SER A 257 -9.45 27.35 7.60
CA SER A 257 -9.60 27.94 8.93
C SER A 257 -10.13 29.37 8.86
N ASN A 258 -10.20 30.07 9.99
CA ASN A 258 -10.61 31.49 10.04
C ASN A 258 -9.54 32.46 9.49
N GLU A 259 -8.35 31.97 9.21
CA GLU A 259 -7.25 32.71 8.60
C GLU A 259 -6.89 32.10 7.25
N PHE A 260 -6.47 32.96 6.31
CA PHE A 260 -5.90 32.47 5.07
C PHE A 260 -4.50 31.91 5.33
N HIS A 261 -4.25 30.74 4.84
CA HIS A 261 -2.96 30.07 4.92
C HIS A 261 -2.71 29.27 3.66
N GLY A 262 -1.46 29.20 3.27
CA GLY A 262 -1.10 28.49 2.07
C GLY A 262 0.40 28.22 1.96
N ALA A 263 0.75 27.53 0.89
CA ALA A 263 2.15 27.31 0.52
C ALA A 263 2.28 27.11 -0.99
N VAL A 264 3.41 27.55 -1.51
CA VAL A 264 3.88 27.22 -2.88
C VAL A 264 5.25 26.58 -2.74
N PHE A 265 5.51 25.53 -3.49
CA PHE A 265 6.76 24.79 -3.35
C PHE A 265 7.31 24.32 -4.71
N GLN A 266 8.63 24.14 -4.74
CA GLN A 266 9.39 23.52 -5.82
C GLN A 266 10.43 22.58 -5.22
N TYR A 267 10.41 21.31 -5.62
CA TYR A 267 11.43 20.30 -5.38
C TYR A 267 12.19 20.08 -6.67
N PHE A 268 13.50 20.13 -6.59
CA PHE A 268 14.39 19.96 -7.72
C PHE A 268 15.42 18.87 -7.43
N ARG A 269 15.62 17.97 -8.40
CA ARG A 269 16.63 16.93 -8.34
C ARG A 269 17.34 16.80 -9.69
N ASN A 270 18.66 16.65 -9.64
CA ASN A 270 19.50 16.49 -10.81
C ASN A 270 20.63 15.51 -10.50
N GLU A 271 20.97 14.65 -11.47
CA GLU A 271 22.02 13.64 -11.36
C GLU A 271 23.39 14.19 -10.98
N ILE A 272 23.67 15.48 -11.26
CA ILE A 272 24.96 16.11 -10.90
C ILE A 272 25.23 16.03 -9.39
N LEU A 273 24.18 16.09 -8.58
CA LEU A 273 24.25 16.05 -7.12
C LEU A 273 24.20 14.61 -6.57
N ASP A 274 23.84 13.62 -7.39
CA ASP A 274 23.67 12.23 -6.98
C ASP A 274 25.00 11.45 -7.04
N ALA A 275 25.14 10.39 -6.26
CA ALA A 275 26.19 9.39 -6.45
C ALA A 275 25.83 8.47 -7.63
N ASN A 276 26.83 7.87 -8.24
CA ASN A 276 26.62 6.87 -9.27
C ASN A 276 26.16 5.53 -8.64
N ASP A 277 25.47 4.70 -9.42
CA ASP A 277 25.10 3.34 -9.04
C ASP A 277 26.35 2.48 -8.80
N TRP A 278 26.30 1.56 -7.83
CA TRP A 278 27.44 0.71 -7.48
C TRP A 278 27.86 -0.20 -8.65
N PHE A 279 26.91 -0.77 -9.39
CA PHE A 279 27.19 -1.61 -10.54
C PHE A 279 27.75 -0.80 -11.71
N ALA A 280 27.22 0.40 -11.96
CA ALA A 280 27.73 1.32 -12.95
C ALA A 280 29.20 1.72 -12.65
N ASN A 281 29.51 2.06 -11.37
CA ASN A 281 30.89 2.34 -10.96
C ASN A 281 31.82 1.17 -11.19
N ARG A 282 31.38 -0.04 -10.89
CA ARG A 282 32.20 -1.25 -11.06
C ARG A 282 32.49 -1.55 -12.53
N GLN A 283 31.62 -1.12 -13.43
CA GLN A 283 31.74 -1.31 -14.87
C GLN A 283 32.47 -0.12 -15.56
N GLY A 284 32.79 0.91 -14.80
CA GLY A 284 33.37 2.15 -15.36
C GLY A 284 32.34 3.02 -16.07
N ASP A 285 31.05 2.76 -15.86
CA ASP A 285 29.99 3.52 -16.49
C ASP A 285 29.77 4.87 -15.83
N SER A 286 29.44 5.88 -16.64
CA SER A 286 29.07 7.19 -16.15
C SER A 286 27.73 7.18 -15.48
N ARG A 287 27.43 8.19 -14.66
CA ARG A 287 26.18 8.39 -13.96
C ARG A 287 24.98 8.48 -14.92
N ALA A 288 23.89 7.81 -14.57
CA ALA A 288 22.67 7.84 -15.37
C ALA A 288 21.97 9.21 -15.27
N PRO A 289 21.55 9.83 -16.37
CA PRO A 289 20.82 11.09 -16.35
C PRO A 289 19.53 11.02 -15.55
N LEU A 290 19.30 12.03 -14.69
CA LEU A 290 18.06 12.19 -13.93
C LEU A 290 17.72 13.67 -13.79
N ARG A 291 16.50 14.05 -14.12
CA ARG A 291 15.94 15.38 -13.87
C ARG A 291 14.53 15.26 -13.33
N MET A 292 14.30 15.84 -12.17
CA MET A 292 12.97 15.86 -11.55
C MET A 292 12.62 17.29 -11.15
N ASN A 293 11.40 17.67 -11.47
CA ASN A 293 10.71 18.84 -10.97
C ASN A 293 9.39 18.40 -10.36
N ASP A 294 9.20 18.68 -9.08
CA ASP A 294 7.95 18.46 -8.38
C ASP A 294 7.53 19.80 -7.77
N PHE A 295 6.38 20.30 -8.17
CA PHE A 295 5.93 21.64 -7.89
C PHE A 295 4.44 21.67 -7.56
N GLY A 296 4.06 22.66 -6.78
CA GLY A 296 2.65 22.79 -6.44
C GLY A 296 2.38 23.83 -5.39
N GLY A 297 1.18 23.76 -4.84
CA GLY A 297 0.77 24.64 -3.78
C GLY A 297 -0.56 24.26 -3.16
N ALA A 298 -0.84 24.92 -2.05
CA ALA A 298 -2.12 24.79 -1.34
C ALA A 298 -2.57 26.14 -0.81
N LEU A 299 -3.88 26.33 -0.73
CA LEU A 299 -4.53 27.53 -0.21
C LEU A 299 -5.78 27.12 0.57
N GLY A 300 -5.89 27.58 1.81
CA GLY A 300 -7.07 27.41 2.65
C GLY A 300 -7.45 28.70 3.35
N GLY A 301 -8.73 28.82 3.69
CA GLY A 301 -9.22 30.01 4.40
C GLY A 301 -10.75 30.02 4.54
N PRO A 302 -11.31 31.12 5.07
CA PRO A 302 -12.73 31.29 5.26
C PRO A 302 -13.40 31.86 4.00
N VAL A 303 -14.49 31.25 3.54
CA VAL A 303 -15.49 31.92 2.71
C VAL A 303 -16.38 32.80 3.63
N ARG A 304 -16.72 32.24 4.79
CA ARG A 304 -17.41 32.97 5.87
C ARG A 304 -16.84 32.54 7.21
N ARG A 305 -16.24 33.44 7.95
CA ARG A 305 -15.63 33.19 9.26
C ARG A 305 -16.57 32.43 10.19
N ASN A 306 -16.02 31.47 10.94
CA ASN A 306 -16.71 30.57 11.87
C ASN A 306 -17.80 29.67 11.22
N ARG A 307 -17.93 29.64 9.88
CA ARG A 307 -19.05 28.97 9.24
C ARG A 307 -18.69 28.18 7.98
N THR A 308 -18.00 28.80 7.03
CA THR A 308 -17.71 28.20 5.73
C THR A 308 -16.24 28.33 5.39
N PHE A 309 -15.59 27.24 5.11
CA PHE A 309 -14.17 27.18 4.85
C PHE A 309 -13.89 26.42 3.55
N PHE A 310 -12.81 26.77 2.87
CA PHE A 310 -12.34 26.07 1.69
C PHE A 310 -10.87 25.67 1.83
N PHE A 311 -10.47 24.64 1.11
CA PHE A 311 -9.09 24.23 0.96
C PHE A 311 -8.87 23.70 -0.46
N LEU A 312 -7.83 24.19 -1.13
CA LEU A 312 -7.41 23.82 -2.47
C LEU A 312 -5.98 23.33 -2.44
N SER A 313 -5.65 22.32 -3.24
CA SER A 313 -4.27 21.87 -3.43
C SER A 313 -4.05 21.38 -4.85
N TYR A 314 -2.83 21.57 -5.32
CA TYR A 314 -2.33 21.04 -6.58
C TYR A 314 -0.87 20.64 -6.41
N GLU A 315 -0.48 19.50 -7.01
CA GLU A 315 0.89 19.01 -7.08
C GLU A 315 1.12 18.37 -8.45
N GLY A 316 2.22 18.72 -9.10
CA GLY A 316 2.59 18.21 -10.39
C GLY A 316 4.05 17.80 -10.44
N MET A 317 4.35 16.57 -10.91
CA MET A 317 5.71 16.09 -11.05
C MET A 317 6.06 15.80 -12.51
N ARG A 318 7.28 16.16 -12.88
CA ARG A 318 7.88 15.86 -14.19
C ARG A 318 9.23 15.21 -13.94
N LEU A 319 9.35 13.93 -14.30
CA LEU A 319 10.55 13.13 -14.10
C LEU A 319 11.05 12.65 -15.46
N ARG A 320 12.34 12.83 -15.69
CA ARG A 320 13.08 12.17 -16.75
C ARG A 320 14.24 11.43 -16.12
N HIS A 321 14.29 10.13 -16.30
CA HIS A 321 15.37 9.32 -15.76
C HIS A 321 15.75 8.22 -16.73
N SER A 322 16.96 7.73 -16.60
CA SER A 322 17.40 6.53 -17.31
C SER A 322 18.12 5.60 -16.35
N PHE A 323 18.11 4.33 -16.69
CA PHE A 323 18.98 3.35 -16.06
C PHE A 323 19.94 2.83 -17.12
N ALA A 324 21.19 2.60 -16.74
CA ALA A 324 22.11 1.84 -17.57
C ALA A 324 21.71 0.37 -17.54
N TRP A 325 21.50 -0.21 -18.70
CA TRP A 325 21.18 -1.62 -18.84
C TRP A 325 22.19 -2.30 -19.76
N ARG A 326 22.56 -3.50 -19.34
CA ARG A 326 23.24 -4.47 -20.18
C ARG A 326 22.28 -5.63 -20.40
N SER A 327 22.12 -6.02 -21.65
CA SER A 327 21.28 -7.16 -22.03
C SER A 327 21.96 -7.99 -23.09
N ALA A 328 21.76 -9.28 -23.02
CA ALA A 328 21.99 -10.13 -24.17
C ALA A 328 20.86 -9.90 -25.18
N VAL A 329 21.20 -9.69 -26.44
CA VAL A 329 20.25 -9.53 -27.53
C VAL A 329 20.66 -10.41 -28.71
N PRO A 330 19.74 -10.75 -29.66
CA PRO A 330 20.09 -11.50 -30.85
C PRO A 330 21.20 -10.81 -31.65
N SER A 331 22.25 -11.56 -32.01
CA SER A 331 23.33 -11.07 -32.84
C SER A 331 22.86 -10.79 -34.28
N GLU A 332 23.59 -9.96 -35.05
CA GLU A 332 23.30 -9.71 -36.47
C GLU A 332 23.33 -10.99 -37.33
N GLN A 333 24.21 -11.92 -36.98
CA GLN A 333 24.27 -13.23 -37.64
C GLN A 333 23.01 -14.05 -37.34
N ALA A 334 22.60 -14.12 -36.06
CA ALA A 334 21.38 -14.84 -35.67
C ALA A 334 20.12 -14.32 -36.37
N ARG A 335 20.01 -12.98 -36.49
CA ARG A 335 18.90 -12.32 -37.21
C ARG A 335 18.84 -12.72 -38.69
N ARG A 336 20.00 -12.82 -39.37
CA ARG A 336 20.08 -13.22 -40.79
C ARG A 336 19.84 -14.70 -41.01
N SER A 337 20.31 -15.55 -40.11
CA SER A 337 20.19 -17.00 -40.25
C SER A 337 18.87 -17.59 -39.71
N ALA A 338 18.08 -16.81 -38.97
CA ALA A 338 16.81 -17.25 -38.40
C ALA A 338 15.77 -17.54 -39.47
N LEU A 339 14.88 -18.48 -39.16
CA LEU A 339 13.72 -18.77 -39.99
C LEU A 339 12.88 -17.47 -40.24
N PRO A 340 12.30 -17.31 -41.43
CA PRO A 340 11.56 -16.09 -41.77
C PRO A 340 10.50 -15.68 -40.74
N TRP A 341 9.80 -16.64 -40.16
CA TRP A 341 8.79 -16.37 -39.15
C TRP A 341 9.37 -16.05 -37.74
N VAL A 342 10.65 -16.41 -37.50
CA VAL A 342 11.35 -16.08 -36.22
C VAL A 342 11.90 -14.65 -36.27
N GLN A 343 12.29 -14.16 -37.45
CA GLN A 343 12.93 -12.83 -37.60
C GLN A 343 12.13 -11.68 -36.97
N PRO A 344 10.78 -11.59 -37.10
CA PRO A 344 10.00 -10.57 -36.42
C PRO A 344 10.18 -10.55 -34.91
N MET A 345 10.33 -11.72 -34.27
CA MET A 345 10.54 -11.84 -32.83
C MET A 345 11.93 -11.34 -32.43
N LEU A 346 12.96 -11.65 -33.20
CA LEU A 346 14.31 -11.16 -32.95
C LEU A 346 14.41 -9.65 -33.12
N ASN A 347 13.61 -9.08 -34.00
CA ASN A 347 13.57 -7.64 -34.26
C ASN A 347 12.82 -6.86 -33.16
N LEU A 348 12.16 -7.53 -32.20
CA LEU A 348 11.70 -6.90 -30.96
C LEU A 348 12.85 -6.43 -30.06
N PHE A 349 14.02 -7.02 -30.22
CA PHE A 349 15.21 -6.60 -29.47
C PHE A 349 16.01 -5.54 -30.27
N PRO A 350 16.67 -4.60 -29.59
CA PRO A 350 17.55 -3.64 -30.26
C PRO A 350 18.72 -4.35 -30.91
N ARG A 351 19.34 -3.69 -31.90
CA ARG A 351 20.58 -4.20 -32.51
C ARG A 351 21.71 -4.17 -31.51
N PRO A 352 22.59 -5.21 -31.51
CA PRO A 352 23.71 -5.26 -30.60
C PRO A 352 24.69 -4.09 -30.86
N ASN A 353 25.30 -3.55 -29.79
CA ASN A 353 26.34 -2.54 -29.87
C ASN A 353 27.59 -2.93 -29.06
N GLY A 354 27.65 -4.18 -28.58
CA GLY A 354 28.79 -4.76 -27.89
C GLY A 354 29.21 -6.09 -28.52
N GLY A 355 30.17 -6.77 -27.90
CA GLY A 355 30.77 -8.02 -28.39
C GLY A 355 29.85 -9.25 -28.36
N PRO A 356 30.28 -10.34 -29.03
CA PRO A 356 29.54 -11.60 -29.02
C PRO A 356 29.53 -12.24 -27.61
N LEU A 357 28.41 -12.85 -27.23
CA LEU A 357 28.23 -13.55 -25.96
C LEU A 357 28.11 -15.08 -26.15
N GLY A 358 28.20 -15.57 -27.38
CA GLY A 358 27.99 -16.98 -27.72
C GLY A 358 26.54 -17.29 -28.07
N GLU A 359 26.31 -18.52 -28.61
CA GLU A 359 24.96 -19.07 -28.91
C GLU A 359 24.06 -18.17 -29.78
N GLY A 360 24.66 -17.32 -30.65
CA GLY A 360 23.91 -16.40 -31.50
C GLY A 360 23.49 -15.11 -30.78
N LEU A 361 23.99 -14.85 -29.56
CA LEU A 361 23.74 -13.65 -28.77
C LEU A 361 24.92 -12.68 -28.83
N ALA A 362 24.64 -11.41 -28.65
CA ALA A 362 25.62 -10.33 -28.51
C ALA A 362 25.17 -9.33 -27.44
N GLU A 363 26.10 -8.56 -26.96
CA GLU A 363 25.83 -7.55 -25.94
C GLU A 363 25.14 -6.31 -26.52
N TRP A 364 24.20 -5.80 -25.76
CA TRP A 364 23.62 -4.48 -25.95
C TRP A 364 23.67 -3.68 -24.67
N THR A 365 24.10 -2.45 -24.78
CA THR A 365 24.05 -1.47 -23.70
C THR A 365 23.23 -0.26 -24.13
N GLY A 366 22.33 0.20 -23.27
CA GLY A 366 21.48 1.33 -23.59
C GLY A 366 21.16 2.19 -22.38
N ARG A 367 20.91 3.49 -22.66
CA ARG A 367 20.55 4.52 -21.67
C ARG A 367 19.49 5.43 -22.25
N ASN A 368 18.26 4.94 -22.34
CA ASN A 368 17.18 5.75 -22.86
C ASN A 368 16.52 6.53 -21.71
N GLN A 369 16.38 7.84 -21.87
CA GLN A 369 15.60 8.66 -20.95
C GLN A 369 14.12 8.31 -21.07
N ARG A 370 13.49 8.05 -19.93
CA ARG A 370 12.07 7.70 -19.86
C ARG A 370 11.32 8.79 -19.12
N PRO A 371 10.34 9.44 -19.79
CA PRO A 371 9.52 10.45 -19.15
C PRO A 371 8.48 9.79 -18.23
N SER A 372 8.25 10.42 -17.09
CA SER A 372 7.15 10.10 -16.20
C SER A 372 6.55 11.39 -15.65
N ARG A 373 5.24 11.40 -15.47
CA ARG A 373 4.51 12.57 -14.94
C ARG A 373 3.32 12.15 -14.12
N PHE A 374 2.99 12.95 -13.14
CA PHE A 374 1.67 12.96 -12.54
C PHE A 374 1.23 14.39 -12.25
N ASP A 375 -0.07 14.56 -12.15
CA ASP A 375 -0.74 15.73 -11.64
C ASP A 375 -1.79 15.27 -10.64
N THR A 376 -1.86 15.90 -9.46
CA THR A 376 -2.89 15.59 -8.46
C THR A 376 -3.46 16.88 -7.93
N GLY A 377 -4.76 16.91 -7.75
CA GLY A 377 -5.44 18.08 -7.23
C GLY A 377 -6.60 17.70 -6.34
N ALA A 378 -6.88 18.55 -5.36
CA ALA A 378 -8.04 18.40 -4.49
C ALA A 378 -8.65 19.76 -4.14
N ALA A 379 -9.96 19.77 -4.05
CA ALA A 379 -10.76 20.88 -3.54
C ALA A 379 -11.68 20.37 -2.44
N ARG A 380 -11.69 21.05 -1.29
CA ARG A 380 -12.54 20.73 -0.15
C ARG A 380 -13.30 21.98 0.29
N MET A 381 -14.55 21.81 0.69
CA MET A 381 -15.38 22.84 1.33
C MET A 381 -16.02 22.26 2.58
N ASP A 382 -15.99 23.02 3.65
CA ASP A 382 -16.59 22.67 4.94
C ASP A 382 -17.61 23.75 5.31
N HIS A 383 -18.77 23.35 5.81
CA HIS A 383 -19.85 24.27 6.19
C HIS A 383 -20.52 23.86 7.51
N ALA A 384 -20.65 24.81 8.44
CA ALA A 384 -21.38 24.63 9.68
C ALA A 384 -22.79 25.23 9.57
N LEU A 385 -23.79 24.37 9.67
CA LEU A 385 -25.21 24.75 9.75
C LEU A 385 -25.62 24.86 11.22
N GLY A 386 -25.46 26.06 11.78
CA GLY A 386 -25.66 26.26 13.22
C GLY A 386 -24.67 25.46 14.07
N GLY A 387 -24.99 25.23 15.35
CA GLY A 387 -24.14 24.45 16.26
C GLY A 387 -24.35 22.93 16.21
N ARG A 388 -25.27 22.44 15.37
CA ARG A 388 -25.70 21.03 15.39
C ARG A 388 -25.21 20.21 14.18
N ILE A 389 -25.10 20.80 13.01
CA ILE A 389 -24.79 20.09 11.76
C ILE A 389 -23.53 20.67 11.13
N THR A 390 -22.60 19.81 10.72
CA THR A 390 -21.47 20.18 9.87
C THR A 390 -21.46 19.31 8.62
N LEU A 391 -21.22 19.95 7.48
CA LEU A 391 -21.14 19.32 6.17
C LEU A 391 -19.74 19.49 5.61
N PHE A 392 -19.29 18.57 4.77
CA PHE A 392 -18.14 18.82 3.90
C PHE A 392 -18.33 18.13 2.54
N GLY A 393 -17.69 18.69 1.53
CA GLY A 393 -17.52 18.10 0.21
C GLY A 393 -16.07 18.15 -0.19
N ARG A 394 -15.57 17.08 -0.85
CA ARG A 394 -14.24 17.02 -1.40
C ARG A 394 -14.26 16.41 -2.80
N PHE A 395 -13.57 17.05 -3.71
CA PHE A 395 -13.23 16.54 -5.04
C PHE A 395 -11.74 16.28 -5.13
N SER A 396 -11.32 15.21 -5.80
CA SER A 396 -9.92 14.92 -6.09
C SER A 396 -9.74 14.23 -7.43
N PHE A 397 -8.58 14.47 -8.07
CA PHE A 397 -8.19 13.84 -9.33
C PHE A 397 -6.67 13.60 -9.33
N ALA A 398 -6.22 12.55 -10.06
CA ALA A 398 -4.81 12.19 -10.18
C ALA A 398 -4.52 11.44 -11.49
N PRO A 399 -4.40 12.14 -12.63
CA PRO A 399 -3.88 11.55 -13.86
C PRO A 399 -2.35 11.39 -13.78
N SER A 400 -1.84 10.31 -14.37
CA SER A 400 -0.42 10.00 -14.38
C SER A 400 -0.02 9.14 -15.58
N GLN A 401 1.25 9.25 -15.98
CA GLN A 401 1.84 8.46 -17.04
C GLN A 401 3.30 8.16 -16.70
N SER A 402 3.74 6.95 -17.01
CA SER A 402 5.12 6.52 -16.83
C SER A 402 5.56 5.65 -17.99
N GLU A 403 6.77 5.88 -18.49
CA GLU A 403 7.46 4.96 -19.39
C GLU A 403 8.55 4.22 -18.62
N PHE A 404 8.63 2.90 -18.83
CA PHE A 404 9.60 2.04 -18.18
C PHE A 404 10.13 0.99 -19.16
N GLY A 405 11.43 0.66 -19.03
CA GLY A 405 12.11 -0.34 -19.86
C GLY A 405 13.16 0.24 -20.80
N ASN A 406 13.94 -0.62 -21.43
CA ASN A 406 15.03 -0.23 -22.30
C ASN A 406 15.02 -0.90 -23.67
N THR A 407 15.06 -2.22 -23.71
CA THR A 407 14.95 -2.98 -24.97
C THR A 407 13.52 -2.95 -25.50
N GLN A 408 12.56 -3.00 -24.60
CA GLN A 408 11.15 -2.69 -24.83
C GLN A 408 10.69 -1.65 -23.81
N VAL A 409 9.66 -0.93 -24.15
CA VAL A 409 9.10 0.14 -23.34
C VAL A 409 7.66 -0.19 -23.00
N ASN A 410 7.35 -0.19 -21.73
CA ASN A 410 5.99 -0.15 -21.22
C ASN A 410 5.59 1.31 -20.98
N GLN A 411 4.52 1.75 -21.59
CA GLN A 411 3.83 2.98 -21.25
C GLN A 411 2.61 2.63 -20.41
N LEU A 412 2.61 3.09 -19.19
CA LEU A 412 1.51 2.96 -18.27
C LEU A 412 0.85 4.33 -18.08
N THR A 413 -0.43 4.41 -18.38
CA THR A 413 -1.28 5.56 -18.09
C THR A 413 -2.29 5.17 -17.03
N MET A 414 -2.39 5.96 -15.96
CA MET A 414 -3.36 5.75 -14.89
C MET A 414 -4.08 7.05 -14.57
N GLU A 415 -5.37 6.93 -14.31
CA GLU A 415 -6.22 8.05 -13.89
C GLU A 415 -7.07 7.61 -12.69
N SER A 416 -7.18 8.48 -11.71
CA SER A 416 -8.11 8.30 -10.60
C SER A 416 -8.81 9.61 -10.26
N GLY A 417 -10.03 9.50 -9.78
CA GLY A 417 -10.80 10.65 -9.34
C GLY A 417 -11.88 10.25 -8.34
N SER A 418 -12.22 11.14 -7.43
CA SER A 418 -13.29 10.88 -6.47
C SER A 418 -14.03 12.14 -6.03
N VAL A 419 -15.28 11.95 -5.66
CA VAL A 419 -16.12 12.93 -4.95
C VAL A 419 -16.53 12.31 -3.63
N THR A 420 -16.28 13.01 -2.55
CA THR A 420 -16.68 12.61 -1.20
C THR A 420 -17.55 13.69 -0.58
N ALA A 421 -18.66 13.28 0.00
CA ALA A 421 -19.52 14.16 0.81
C ALA A 421 -19.67 13.59 2.22
N GLY A 422 -19.78 14.44 3.22
CA GLY A 422 -20.01 14.00 4.59
C GLY A 422 -20.81 15.00 5.41
N MET A 423 -21.55 14.46 6.39
CA MET A 423 -22.33 15.23 7.35
C MET A 423 -22.06 14.69 8.75
N ASN A 424 -22.06 15.52 9.74
CA ASN A 424 -22.11 15.19 11.14
C ASN A 424 -23.24 15.97 11.79
N ALA A 425 -24.22 15.29 12.37
CA ALA A 425 -25.41 15.89 12.97
C ALA A 425 -25.54 15.45 14.44
N ARG A 426 -25.56 16.40 15.36
CA ARG A 426 -25.91 16.18 16.76
C ARG A 426 -27.42 16.27 16.91
N LEU A 427 -28.08 15.11 16.99
CA LEU A 427 -29.53 14.99 17.12
C LEU A 427 -29.98 15.30 18.55
N SER A 428 -29.16 14.89 19.54
CA SER A 428 -29.36 15.19 20.95
C SER A 428 -28.02 15.34 21.68
N PRO A 429 -27.97 15.72 22.96
CA PRO A 429 -26.72 15.73 23.74
C PRO A 429 -25.99 14.37 23.76
N TRP A 430 -26.73 13.28 23.74
CA TRP A 430 -26.22 11.91 23.82
C TRP A 430 -26.16 11.17 22.48
N LEU A 431 -26.73 11.71 21.39
CA LEU A 431 -26.80 11.06 20.09
C LEU A 431 -26.20 11.93 18.99
N VAL A 432 -25.12 11.46 18.40
CA VAL A 432 -24.54 12.02 17.20
C VAL A 432 -24.65 11.02 16.06
N PHE A 433 -25.06 11.52 14.94
CA PHE A 433 -25.19 10.80 13.72
C PHE A 433 -24.12 11.27 12.73
N ASP A 434 -23.37 10.35 12.12
CA ASP A 434 -22.23 10.65 11.24
C ASP A 434 -22.31 9.81 9.94
N THR A 435 -22.13 10.38 8.70
CA THR A 435 -22.23 9.67 7.39
C THR A 435 -21.28 10.22 6.34
N ARG A 436 -20.77 9.33 5.52
CA ARG A 436 -19.99 9.62 4.33
C ARG A 436 -20.52 8.91 3.11
N PHE A 437 -20.39 9.59 2.01
CA PHE A 437 -20.67 9.06 0.69
C PHE A 437 -19.49 9.34 -0.22
N ASN A 438 -19.13 8.35 -1.04
CA ASN A 438 -18.05 8.49 -2.00
C ASN A 438 -18.43 7.88 -3.34
N LEU A 439 -18.09 8.59 -4.39
CA LEU A 439 -18.01 8.10 -5.76
C LEU A 439 -16.57 8.17 -6.21
N ALA A 440 -16.00 7.05 -6.63
CA ALA A 440 -14.64 7.01 -7.16
C ALA A 440 -14.58 6.28 -8.50
N ASN A 441 -13.63 6.69 -9.32
CA ASN A 441 -13.32 6.06 -10.60
C ASN A 441 -11.80 5.95 -10.72
N ALA A 442 -11.33 4.81 -11.21
CA ALA A 442 -9.94 4.60 -11.57
C ALA A 442 -9.85 3.87 -12.91
N SER A 443 -8.82 4.17 -13.70
CA SER A 443 -8.51 3.47 -14.95
C SER A 443 -7.02 3.30 -15.12
N SER A 444 -6.63 2.27 -15.86
CA SER A 444 -5.24 2.01 -16.27
C SER A 444 -5.20 1.48 -17.70
N GLU A 445 -4.23 1.94 -18.45
CA GLU A 445 -3.90 1.45 -19.79
C GLU A 445 -2.41 1.15 -19.84
N SER A 446 -2.05 -0.05 -20.31
CA SER A 446 -0.67 -0.52 -20.44
C SER A 446 -0.39 -0.93 -21.87
N LEU A 447 0.62 -0.31 -22.49
CA LEU A 447 1.04 -0.53 -23.85
C LEU A 447 2.54 -0.81 -23.92
N TRP A 448 2.93 -1.80 -24.73
CA TRP A 448 4.32 -2.18 -24.94
C TRP A 448 4.75 -1.95 -26.37
N TRP A 449 5.95 -1.43 -26.57
CA TRP A 449 6.61 -1.37 -27.87
C TRP A 449 8.13 -1.60 -27.76
N SER A 450 8.75 -1.93 -28.90
CA SER A 450 10.20 -2.07 -29.00
C SER A 450 10.88 -0.72 -29.22
N THR A 451 12.11 -0.58 -28.72
CA THR A 451 13.00 0.54 -29.07
C THR A 451 13.72 0.33 -30.38
N ASN A 452 13.63 -0.85 -30.98
CA ASN A 452 14.17 -1.12 -32.32
C ASN A 452 13.24 -0.60 -33.43
N PRO A 453 13.70 0.28 -34.32
CA PRO A 453 12.90 0.76 -35.46
C PRO A 453 12.42 -0.38 -36.38
N ASP A 454 13.18 -1.46 -36.46
CA ASP A 454 12.86 -2.61 -37.31
C ASP A 454 11.77 -3.52 -36.71
N ALA A 455 11.24 -3.21 -35.58
CA ALA A 455 10.20 -4.03 -34.89
C ALA A 455 8.86 -4.08 -35.63
N GLY A 456 8.66 -3.19 -36.62
CA GLY A 456 7.47 -3.21 -37.46
C GLY A 456 6.18 -2.75 -36.78
N THR A 457 5.09 -2.91 -37.52
CA THR A 457 3.73 -2.66 -37.02
C THR A 457 3.12 -3.93 -36.42
N GLN A 458 1.96 -3.83 -35.78
CA GLN A 458 1.25 -4.94 -35.16
C GLN A 458 1.01 -6.14 -36.09
N CYS A 459 0.72 -5.88 -37.38
CA CYS A 459 0.51 -6.93 -38.41
C CYS A 459 1.81 -7.63 -38.82
N TYR A 460 2.96 -7.14 -38.43
CA TYR A 460 4.26 -7.73 -38.72
C TYR A 460 4.41 -9.16 -38.13
N PHE A 461 3.63 -9.52 -37.12
CA PHE A 461 3.65 -10.87 -36.53
C PHE A 461 2.69 -11.87 -37.21
N GLU A 462 2.06 -11.51 -38.30
CA GLU A 462 1.14 -12.41 -39.02
C GLU A 462 1.80 -13.78 -39.38
N PRO A 463 3.07 -13.83 -39.86
CA PRO A 463 3.74 -15.10 -40.12
C PRO A 463 3.84 -16.01 -38.90
N VAL A 464 4.03 -15.41 -37.69
CA VAL A 464 4.09 -16.17 -36.42
C VAL A 464 2.71 -16.69 -36.06
N THR A 465 1.67 -15.90 -36.20
CA THR A 465 0.30 -16.31 -35.84
C THR A 465 -0.24 -17.38 -36.80
N GLN A 466 0.09 -17.29 -38.08
CA GLN A 466 -0.26 -18.33 -39.06
C GLN A 466 0.45 -19.63 -38.77
N GLN A 467 1.75 -19.60 -38.45
CA GLN A 467 2.55 -20.78 -38.14
C GLN A 467 2.00 -21.57 -36.94
N PHE A 468 1.62 -20.89 -35.88
CA PHE A 468 1.22 -21.52 -34.63
C PHE A 468 -0.29 -21.73 -34.47
N PHE A 469 -1.10 -20.83 -35.02
CA PHE A 469 -2.53 -20.80 -34.71
C PHE A 469 -3.42 -20.91 -35.93
N ARG A 470 -2.88 -20.83 -37.15
CA ARG A 470 -3.63 -20.84 -38.40
C ARG A 470 -4.78 -19.85 -38.44
N VAL A 471 -4.60 -18.69 -37.78
CA VAL A 471 -5.60 -17.61 -37.75
C VAL A 471 -5.10 -16.48 -38.63
N PRO A 472 -5.61 -16.30 -39.83
CA PRO A 472 -5.24 -15.20 -40.69
C PRO A 472 -5.78 -13.87 -40.19
N GLY A 473 -5.00 -12.78 -40.40
CA GLY A 473 -5.45 -11.43 -40.08
C GLY A 473 -5.49 -11.00 -38.62
N LEU A 474 -4.83 -11.74 -37.72
CA LEU A 474 -4.75 -11.38 -36.31
C LEU A 474 -3.70 -10.29 -36.11
N CYS A 475 -4.10 -9.01 -36.21
CA CYS A 475 -3.22 -7.86 -36.05
C CYS A 475 -3.30 -7.19 -34.67
N ASP A 476 -4.43 -7.34 -33.95
CA ASP A 476 -4.64 -6.76 -32.62
C ASP A 476 -4.46 -7.81 -31.53
N PHE A 477 -3.21 -8.03 -31.12
CA PHE A 477 -2.86 -8.96 -30.05
C PHE A 477 -1.66 -8.49 -29.26
N GLN A 478 -1.56 -8.94 -28.02
CA GLN A 478 -0.34 -8.84 -27.22
C GLN A 478 0.60 -9.98 -27.60
N PHE A 479 1.81 -9.65 -27.95
CA PHE A 479 2.85 -10.65 -28.16
C PHE A 479 3.81 -10.63 -26.97
N ARG A 480 4.03 -11.81 -26.38
CA ARG A 480 5.00 -12.02 -25.32
C ARG A 480 5.90 -13.17 -25.70
N PHE A 481 7.18 -12.91 -25.68
CA PHE A 481 8.17 -13.87 -26.07
C PHE A 481 9.22 -14.02 -24.98
N SER A 482 9.47 -15.25 -24.54
CA SER A 482 10.42 -15.55 -23.47
C SER A 482 11.36 -16.65 -23.91
N PHE A 483 12.64 -16.53 -23.60
CA PHE A 483 13.61 -17.59 -23.76
C PHE A 483 14.58 -17.63 -22.59
N ALA A 484 14.91 -18.87 -22.20
CA ALA A 484 15.74 -19.10 -21.02
C ALA A 484 17.12 -18.45 -21.17
N GLY A 485 17.58 -17.78 -20.13
CA GLY A 485 18.92 -17.15 -20.08
C GLY A 485 19.02 -15.74 -20.67
N VAL A 486 18.06 -15.26 -21.45
CA VAL A 486 18.13 -13.93 -22.10
C VAL A 486 17.03 -12.97 -21.65
N GLY A 487 15.81 -13.45 -21.42
CA GLY A 487 14.74 -12.61 -20.90
C GLY A 487 13.45 -12.67 -21.72
N GLN A 488 12.67 -11.60 -21.62
CA GLN A 488 11.34 -11.50 -22.20
C GLN A 488 11.24 -10.28 -23.10
N ALA A 489 10.57 -10.44 -24.25
CA ALA A 489 10.11 -9.33 -25.09
C ALA A 489 8.58 -9.28 -25.06
N VAL A 490 8.03 -8.08 -24.96
CA VAL A 490 6.59 -7.83 -24.94
C VAL A 490 6.25 -6.76 -25.98
N TRP A 491 5.17 -6.95 -26.70
CA TRP A 491 4.67 -6.02 -27.70
C TRP A 491 3.13 -5.93 -27.64
N GLY A 492 2.60 -4.75 -27.90
CA GLY A 492 1.17 -4.52 -28.00
C GLY A 492 0.50 -4.13 -26.67
N ARG A 493 -0.81 -4.04 -26.68
CA ARG A 493 -1.62 -3.66 -25.51
C ARG A 493 -1.65 -4.79 -24.49
N GLU A 494 -1.22 -4.49 -23.27
CA GLU A 494 -1.22 -5.48 -22.17
C GLU A 494 -2.53 -5.45 -21.37
N SER A 495 -3.05 -4.26 -21.09
CA SER A 495 -4.30 -4.12 -20.36
C SER A 495 -4.97 -2.77 -20.60
N ASP A 496 -6.29 -2.78 -20.54
CA ASP A 496 -7.17 -1.60 -20.46
C ASP A 496 -8.23 -1.92 -19.42
N ARG A 497 -8.07 -1.38 -18.21
CA ARG A 497 -8.88 -1.69 -17.04
C ARG A 497 -9.48 -0.43 -16.44
N GLY A 498 -10.63 -0.61 -15.80
CA GLY A 498 -11.30 0.44 -15.04
C GLY A 498 -11.99 -0.12 -13.81
N GLN A 499 -12.23 0.74 -12.84
CA GLN A 499 -13.04 0.41 -11.67
C GLN A 499 -13.84 1.63 -11.25
N LYS A 500 -15.14 1.44 -11.02
CA LYS A 500 -16.02 2.44 -10.42
C LYS A 500 -16.40 1.97 -9.04
N GLN A 501 -16.43 2.89 -8.09
CA GLN A 501 -16.83 2.63 -6.71
C GLN A 501 -17.94 3.57 -6.29
N TRP A 502 -18.86 3.01 -5.53
CA TRP A 502 -19.86 3.68 -4.74
C TRP A 502 -19.72 3.17 -3.30
N HIS A 503 -19.61 4.06 -2.33
CA HIS A 503 -19.37 3.71 -0.94
C HIS A 503 -20.18 4.61 -0.01
N LEU A 504 -20.90 3.99 0.93
CA LEU A 504 -21.74 4.65 1.91
C LEU A 504 -21.49 4.05 3.29
N VAL A 505 -21.22 4.89 4.28
CA VAL A 505 -20.89 4.46 5.66
C VAL A 505 -21.73 5.27 6.66
N PRO A 506 -22.94 4.86 7.04
CA PRO A 506 -23.71 5.45 8.13
C PRO A 506 -23.28 4.92 9.50
N MET A 507 -23.21 5.79 10.53
CA MET A 507 -22.88 5.44 11.90
C MET A 507 -23.60 6.34 12.91
N ALA A 508 -24.12 5.75 13.98
CA ALA A 508 -24.60 6.44 15.17
C ALA A 508 -23.58 6.30 16.31
N VAL A 509 -23.34 7.38 17.03
CA VAL A 509 -22.53 7.41 18.25
C VAL A 509 -23.42 7.84 19.40
N ILE A 510 -23.56 6.96 20.39
CA ILE A 510 -24.40 7.13 21.56
C ILE A 510 -23.49 7.22 22.78
N SER A 511 -23.62 8.30 23.55
CA SER A 511 -22.90 8.51 24.82
C SER A 511 -23.91 8.40 25.96
N ALA A 512 -23.83 7.34 26.74
CA ALA A 512 -24.77 7.05 27.85
C ALA A 512 -24.00 6.71 29.13
N GLY A 513 -23.75 7.70 29.99
CA GLY A 513 -22.98 7.56 31.22
C GLY A 513 -21.56 7.02 30.93
N ALA A 514 -21.26 5.83 31.46
CA ALA A 514 -19.96 5.18 31.28
C ALA A 514 -19.80 4.44 29.93
N HIS A 515 -20.85 4.39 29.12
CA HIS A 515 -20.90 3.69 27.84
C HIS A 515 -20.73 4.63 26.65
N GLN A 516 -19.96 4.22 25.67
CA GLN A 516 -19.92 4.82 24.36
C GLN A 516 -20.17 3.78 23.29
N ILE A 517 -21.39 3.78 22.78
CA ILE A 517 -21.83 2.82 21.78
C ILE A 517 -21.68 3.44 20.39
N ARG A 518 -21.10 2.67 19.46
CA ARG A 518 -21.05 2.98 18.03
C ARG A 518 -21.71 1.86 17.27
N ALA A 519 -22.64 2.20 16.42
CA ALA A 519 -23.30 1.23 15.55
C ALA A 519 -23.48 1.81 14.16
N GLY A 520 -23.29 0.99 13.13
CA GLY A 520 -23.34 1.47 11.77
C GLY A 520 -23.31 0.37 10.72
N ALA A 521 -23.30 0.81 9.47
CA ALA A 521 -23.16 -0.04 8.31
C ALA A 521 -22.05 0.50 7.40
N ASP A 522 -21.54 -0.37 6.55
CA ASP A 522 -20.52 -0.06 5.57
C ASP A 522 -20.93 -0.76 4.25
N LEU A 523 -21.43 0.04 3.32
CA LEU A 523 -22.07 -0.40 2.09
C LEU A 523 -21.21 0.01 0.91
N ARG A 524 -20.63 -0.96 0.18
CA ARG A 524 -19.73 -0.70 -0.93
C ARG A 524 -20.14 -1.50 -2.16
N LYS A 525 -20.11 -0.84 -3.31
CA LYS A 525 -20.32 -1.46 -4.60
C LYS A 525 -19.19 -1.10 -5.53
N LEU A 526 -18.53 -2.12 -6.07
CA LEU A 526 -17.47 -2.00 -7.04
C LEU A 526 -17.95 -2.52 -8.38
N ARG A 527 -17.49 -1.86 -9.45
CA ARG A 527 -17.72 -2.27 -10.83
C ARG A 527 -16.40 -2.28 -11.56
N PRO A 528 -15.59 -3.34 -11.38
CA PRO A 528 -14.39 -3.53 -12.18
C PRO A 528 -14.77 -3.85 -13.63
N LEU A 529 -14.02 -3.24 -14.55
CA LEU A 529 -14.22 -3.33 -15.98
C LEU A 529 -12.89 -3.68 -16.65
N ARG A 530 -12.91 -4.67 -17.51
CA ARG A 530 -11.85 -4.98 -18.46
C ARG A 530 -12.33 -4.69 -19.86
N ARG A 531 -11.64 -3.79 -20.58
CA ARG A 531 -12.03 -3.37 -21.94
C ARG A 531 -11.19 -4.03 -23.01
N ASP A 532 -9.99 -4.52 -22.66
CA ASP A 532 -9.10 -5.16 -23.58
C ASP A 532 -9.72 -6.46 -24.11
N ARG A 533 -9.91 -6.51 -25.42
CA ARG A 533 -10.30 -7.71 -26.16
C ARG A 533 -9.10 -8.36 -26.84
N THR A 534 -7.93 -7.84 -26.57
CA THR A 534 -6.69 -8.19 -27.23
C THR A 534 -6.30 -9.61 -26.86
N SER A 535 -6.18 -10.48 -27.84
CA SER A 535 -5.64 -11.82 -27.64
C SER A 535 -4.15 -11.73 -27.25
N ALA A 536 -3.69 -12.62 -26.40
CA ALA A 536 -2.28 -12.72 -26.03
C ALA A 536 -1.65 -13.96 -26.61
N LEU A 537 -0.55 -13.78 -27.32
CA LEU A 537 0.31 -14.85 -27.80
C LEU A 537 1.57 -14.89 -26.97
N ASN A 538 1.78 -15.97 -26.25
CA ASN A 538 3.01 -16.21 -25.51
C ASN A 538 3.79 -17.30 -26.24
N LEU A 539 5.05 -17.02 -26.57
CA LEU A 539 6.00 -18.02 -27.06
C LEU A 539 7.13 -18.16 -26.05
N ILE A 540 7.50 -19.39 -25.76
CA ILE A 540 8.56 -19.75 -24.83
C ILE A 540 9.51 -20.70 -25.53
N ALA A 541 10.80 -20.35 -25.59
CA ALA A 541 11.87 -21.23 -26.08
C ALA A 541 12.71 -21.69 -24.88
N GLU A 542 13.08 -22.97 -24.89
CA GLU A 542 13.95 -23.54 -23.84
C GLU A 542 15.35 -22.92 -23.86
N ASN A 543 15.85 -22.62 -25.06
CA ASN A 543 17.11 -21.94 -25.31
C ASN A 543 17.05 -21.14 -26.62
N PHE A 544 18.03 -20.28 -26.85
CA PHE A 544 18.05 -19.40 -28.02
C PHE A 544 18.34 -20.16 -29.33
N VAL A 545 19.13 -21.22 -29.29
CA VAL A 545 19.47 -22.06 -30.48
C VAL A 545 18.23 -22.81 -30.97
N ASP A 546 17.44 -23.34 -30.07
CA ASP A 546 16.16 -24.00 -30.41
C ASP A 546 15.16 -22.99 -31.05
N LEU A 547 15.14 -21.74 -30.55
CA LEU A 547 14.37 -20.71 -31.20
C LEU A 547 14.79 -20.47 -32.65
N LEU A 548 16.08 -20.27 -32.91
CA LEU A 548 16.58 -20.01 -34.25
C LEU A 548 16.20 -21.09 -35.23
N ASN A 549 16.16 -22.31 -34.76
CA ASN A 549 15.81 -23.52 -35.54
C ASN A 549 14.32 -23.88 -35.50
N GLY A 550 13.48 -23.07 -34.81
CA GLY A 550 12.04 -23.34 -34.66
C GLY A 550 11.74 -24.65 -33.93
N ARG A 551 12.64 -25.10 -33.04
CA ARG A 551 12.52 -26.34 -32.28
C ARG A 551 12.19 -26.05 -30.82
N ASN A 552 11.56 -27.03 -30.15
CA ASN A 552 11.33 -26.97 -28.69
C ASN A 552 10.63 -25.67 -28.21
N LEU A 553 9.65 -25.24 -28.98
CA LEU A 553 8.89 -24.05 -28.67
C LEU A 553 7.56 -24.41 -28.02
N TRP A 554 7.26 -23.69 -26.95
CA TRP A 554 5.96 -23.71 -26.33
C TRP A 554 5.17 -22.47 -26.73
N SER A 555 3.96 -22.64 -27.18
CA SER A 555 3.09 -21.54 -27.50
C SER A 555 1.85 -21.56 -26.62
N ALA A 556 1.48 -20.39 -26.10
CA ALA A 556 0.26 -20.20 -25.36
C ALA A 556 -0.55 -19.08 -25.99
N PHE A 557 -1.76 -19.37 -26.39
CA PHE A 557 -2.70 -18.39 -26.89
C PHE A 557 -3.79 -18.15 -25.83
N ALA A 558 -3.91 -16.91 -25.40
CA ALA A 558 -4.92 -16.50 -24.46
C ALA A 558 -5.85 -15.51 -25.16
N ARG A 559 -7.15 -15.77 -25.12
CA ARG A 559 -8.17 -14.85 -25.62
C ARG A 559 -8.94 -14.28 -24.43
N PRO A 560 -8.56 -13.11 -23.93
CA PRO A 560 -9.32 -12.47 -22.88
C PRO A 560 -10.66 -11.97 -23.41
N LEU A 561 -11.68 -12.05 -22.59
CA LEU A 561 -12.97 -11.44 -22.89
C LEU A 561 -13.06 -10.11 -22.16
N ALA A 562 -13.50 -9.06 -22.86
CA ALA A 562 -13.94 -7.85 -22.19
C ALA A 562 -15.08 -8.20 -21.23
N GLY A 563 -15.01 -7.71 -20.02
CA GLY A 563 -16.00 -8.03 -19.00
C GLY A 563 -16.19 -6.92 -17.98
N GLU A 564 -17.38 -6.85 -17.44
CA GLU A 564 -17.73 -6.03 -16.29
C GLU A 564 -18.37 -6.94 -15.26
N SER A 565 -17.92 -6.85 -14.01
CA SER A 565 -18.56 -7.53 -12.90
C SER A 565 -19.04 -6.53 -11.85
N ILE A 566 -19.95 -6.95 -10.99
CA ILE A 566 -20.49 -6.16 -9.90
C ILE A 566 -20.20 -6.89 -8.60
N LEU A 567 -19.38 -6.25 -7.77
CA LEU A 567 -19.12 -6.70 -6.41
C LEU A 567 -19.95 -5.86 -5.45
N SER A 568 -20.69 -6.51 -4.58
CA SER A 568 -21.49 -5.86 -3.54
C SER A 568 -20.97 -6.32 -2.19
N GLU A 569 -20.54 -5.40 -1.38
CA GLU A 569 -20.04 -5.67 -0.04
C GLU A 569 -20.89 -4.91 0.97
N VAL A 570 -21.46 -5.62 1.91
CA VAL A 570 -22.30 -5.09 2.97
C VAL A 570 -21.74 -5.52 4.30
N SER A 571 -21.56 -4.59 5.21
CA SER A 571 -21.18 -4.90 6.58
C SER A 571 -22.03 -4.11 7.54
N ALA A 572 -22.34 -4.69 8.68
CA ALA A 572 -22.96 -4.02 9.82
C ALA A 572 -22.08 -4.23 11.05
N PHE A 573 -22.01 -3.22 11.90
CA PHE A 573 -21.19 -3.30 13.11
C PHE A 573 -21.87 -2.60 14.29
N ALA A 574 -21.55 -3.11 15.48
CA ALA A 574 -21.86 -2.47 16.75
C ALA A 574 -20.73 -2.73 17.73
N GLN A 575 -20.38 -1.72 18.51
CA GLN A 575 -19.37 -1.80 19.55
C GLN A 575 -19.74 -0.92 20.74
N ASP A 576 -19.31 -1.32 21.94
CA ASP A 576 -19.37 -0.51 23.14
C ASP A 576 -17.97 -0.33 23.71
N SER A 577 -17.66 0.88 24.15
CA SER A 577 -16.51 1.20 24.97
C SER A 577 -17.04 1.56 26.36
N TRP A 578 -16.96 0.61 27.28
CA TRP A 578 -17.51 0.69 28.62
C TRP A 578 -16.42 1.00 29.65
N ARG A 579 -16.51 2.14 30.29
CA ARG A 579 -15.66 2.52 31.40
C ARG A 579 -16.21 1.90 32.71
N ILE A 580 -15.84 0.63 32.95
CA ILE A 580 -16.27 -0.12 34.14
C ILE A 580 -15.77 0.55 35.44
N HIS A 581 -14.55 1.09 35.36
CA HIS A 581 -13.88 1.77 36.47
C HIS A 581 -13.08 2.97 35.92
N PRO A 582 -12.79 4.04 36.70
CA PRO A 582 -11.96 5.14 36.22
C PRO A 582 -10.60 4.75 35.62
N ARG A 583 -10.10 3.56 36.00
CA ARG A 583 -8.83 2.98 35.52
C ARG A 583 -8.99 1.81 34.55
N LEU A 584 -10.20 1.35 34.29
CA LEU A 584 -10.45 0.20 33.40
C LEU A 584 -11.51 0.52 32.39
N THR A 585 -11.11 0.52 31.12
CA THR A 585 -12.03 0.57 29.97
C THR A 585 -12.02 -0.79 29.30
N VAL A 586 -13.18 -1.37 29.05
CA VAL A 586 -13.38 -2.58 28.27
C VAL A 586 -14.09 -2.21 26.99
N THR A 587 -13.64 -2.75 25.86
CA THR A 587 -14.25 -2.57 24.55
C THR A 587 -14.73 -3.93 24.04
N GLY A 588 -15.92 -3.98 23.51
CA GLY A 588 -16.46 -5.19 22.92
C GLY A 588 -17.39 -4.85 21.77
N GLY A 589 -17.42 -5.71 20.76
CA GLY A 589 -18.32 -5.50 19.65
C GLY A 589 -18.23 -6.59 18.61
N MET A 590 -19.06 -6.43 17.59
CA MET A 590 -19.19 -7.38 16.49
C MET A 590 -19.30 -6.64 15.17
N ARG A 591 -18.68 -7.22 14.14
CA ARG A 591 -18.90 -6.85 12.75
C ARG A 591 -19.43 -8.07 11.99
N TRP A 592 -20.44 -7.87 11.18
CA TRP A 592 -20.96 -8.85 10.24
C TRP A 592 -20.53 -8.47 8.82
N GLU A 593 -19.99 -9.43 8.07
CA GLU A 593 -19.50 -9.24 6.71
C GLU A 593 -20.31 -10.08 5.72
N TYR A 594 -20.89 -9.42 4.71
CA TYR A 594 -21.57 -10.05 3.60
C TYR A 594 -20.91 -9.65 2.29
N ALA A 595 -20.24 -10.58 1.65
CA ALA A 595 -19.57 -10.43 0.36
C ALA A 595 -19.96 -11.63 -0.52
N PRO A 596 -21.06 -11.51 -1.29
CA PRO A 596 -21.49 -12.55 -2.20
C PRO A 596 -20.55 -12.63 -3.41
N PRO A 597 -20.60 -13.73 -4.19
CA PRO A 597 -19.86 -13.82 -5.44
C PRO A 597 -20.20 -12.64 -6.38
N PRO A 598 -19.24 -12.20 -7.23
CA PRO A 598 -19.50 -11.15 -8.21
C PRO A 598 -20.63 -11.51 -9.16
N ARG A 599 -21.49 -10.54 -9.48
CA ARG A 599 -22.45 -10.70 -10.56
C ARG A 599 -21.80 -10.29 -11.86
N LEU A 600 -21.84 -11.16 -12.86
CA LEU A 600 -21.37 -10.85 -14.20
C LEU A 600 -22.39 -9.97 -14.93
N SER A 601 -21.88 -8.99 -15.68
CA SER A 601 -22.74 -8.23 -16.60
C SER A 601 -23.13 -9.12 -17.79
N PRO A 602 -24.32 -8.92 -18.39
CA PRO A 602 -24.77 -9.65 -19.60
C PRO A 602 -23.78 -9.61 -20.77
N LEU A 603 -22.91 -8.60 -20.82
CA LEU A 603 -21.83 -8.49 -21.83
C LEU A 603 -20.71 -9.53 -21.64
N ALA A 604 -20.61 -10.15 -20.48
CA ALA A 604 -19.63 -11.20 -20.15
C ALA A 604 -20.24 -12.61 -20.20
N SER A 605 -21.52 -12.74 -20.43
CA SER A 605 -22.22 -14.03 -20.45
C SER A 605 -22.27 -14.60 -21.88
N SER A 606 -21.18 -15.24 -22.30
CA SER A 606 -21.31 -16.27 -23.34
C SER A 606 -21.78 -17.58 -22.67
N PRO A 607 -22.89 -18.21 -23.13
CA PRO A 607 -23.37 -19.48 -22.55
C PRO A 607 -22.31 -20.57 -22.49
N ASP A 608 -21.44 -20.65 -23.51
CA ASP A 608 -20.38 -21.65 -23.63
C ASP A 608 -19.28 -21.52 -22.58
N LEU A 609 -19.18 -20.38 -21.94
CA LEU A 609 -18.13 -20.05 -20.98
C LEU A 609 -18.59 -20.24 -19.53
N LEU A 610 -19.88 -20.02 -19.25
CA LEU A 610 -20.47 -20.41 -17.98
C LEU A 610 -20.46 -21.94 -17.79
N GLU A 611 -20.52 -22.71 -18.89
CA GLU A 611 -20.44 -24.16 -18.85
C GLU A 611 -19.02 -24.67 -18.50
N ALA A 612 -17.98 -23.97 -18.95
CA ALA A 612 -16.60 -24.28 -18.57
C ALA A 612 -16.28 -23.99 -17.09
N TYR A 613 -17.11 -23.21 -16.38
CA TYR A 613 -16.99 -22.89 -14.95
C TYR A 613 -17.79 -23.81 -14.04
N ARG A 614 -18.79 -24.44 -14.56
CA ARG A 614 -19.64 -25.33 -13.79
C ARG A 614 -18.96 -26.67 -13.56
N PHE A 615 -18.05 -26.68 -12.59
CA PHE A 615 -17.75 -27.94 -11.92
C PHE A 615 -19.03 -28.29 -11.12
N ASP A 616 -19.66 -29.42 -11.41
CA ASP A 616 -20.83 -29.96 -10.71
C ASP A 616 -22.10 -29.09 -10.64
N ASN A 617 -22.79 -28.83 -11.73
CA ASN A 617 -24.15 -28.26 -11.74
C ASN A 617 -24.42 -27.09 -10.78
N GLN A 618 -23.38 -26.37 -10.32
CA GLN A 618 -23.55 -25.25 -9.40
C GLN A 618 -24.09 -24.02 -10.12
N THR A 619 -25.11 -23.41 -9.55
CA THR A 619 -25.73 -22.18 -10.08
C THR A 619 -24.93 -20.92 -9.73
N GLU A 620 -24.00 -20.99 -8.78
CA GLU A 620 -23.19 -19.88 -8.29
C GLU A 620 -21.69 -20.21 -8.43
N ILE A 621 -20.86 -19.19 -8.65
CA ILE A 621 -19.39 -19.31 -8.76
C ILE A 621 -18.81 -19.88 -7.46
N TRP A 622 -19.32 -19.39 -6.31
CA TRP A 622 -19.15 -19.95 -4.97
C TRP A 622 -20.38 -19.60 -4.11
N PRO A 623 -20.63 -20.38 -3.02
CA PRO A 623 -21.86 -20.22 -2.24
C PRO A 623 -21.84 -18.92 -1.42
N VAL A 624 -22.97 -18.27 -1.36
CA VAL A 624 -23.19 -17.12 -0.47
C VAL A 624 -23.19 -17.58 0.99
N ARG A 625 -22.45 -16.85 1.84
CA ARG A 625 -22.36 -17.12 3.28
C ARG A 625 -22.86 -15.93 4.09
N TYR A 626 -23.77 -16.18 5.02
CA TYR A 626 -24.38 -15.18 5.90
C TYR A 626 -23.82 -15.19 7.33
N ARG A 627 -22.99 -16.19 7.69
CA ARG A 627 -22.51 -16.39 9.06
C ARG A 627 -21.09 -15.85 9.29
N ASN A 628 -20.71 -14.77 8.62
CA ASN A 628 -19.39 -14.17 8.76
C ASN A 628 -19.41 -13.12 9.88
N PHE A 629 -19.56 -13.57 11.13
CA PHE A 629 -19.50 -12.72 12.31
C PHE A 629 -18.06 -12.59 12.81
N ALA A 630 -17.62 -11.37 13.06
CA ALA A 630 -16.27 -11.00 13.48
C ALA A 630 -16.32 -10.33 14.86
N PRO A 631 -16.41 -11.09 15.96
CA PRO A 631 -16.33 -10.54 17.29
C PRO A 631 -14.95 -9.98 17.58
N ARG A 632 -14.90 -8.89 18.35
CA ARG A 632 -13.69 -8.22 18.81
C ARG A 632 -13.85 -7.74 20.24
N ALA A 633 -12.81 -7.90 21.03
CA ALA A 633 -12.78 -7.50 22.43
C ALA A 633 -11.42 -6.91 22.79
N GLY A 634 -11.41 -5.98 23.72
CA GLY A 634 -10.19 -5.37 24.22
C GLY A 634 -10.39 -4.75 25.60
N ALA A 635 -9.28 -4.52 26.27
CA ALA A 635 -9.27 -3.83 27.56
C ALA A 635 -8.05 -2.90 27.66
N ALA A 636 -8.22 -1.80 28.38
CA ALA A 636 -7.14 -0.89 28.77
C ALA A 636 -7.22 -0.63 30.27
N LEU A 637 -6.14 -0.93 30.98
CA LEU A 637 -6.03 -0.82 32.44
C LEU A 637 -4.89 0.12 32.83
N LYS A 638 -5.16 1.11 33.67
CA LYS A 638 -4.17 1.93 34.37
C LYS A 638 -4.00 1.37 35.82
N PRO A 639 -3.07 0.43 36.06
CA PRO A 639 -3.01 -0.28 37.33
C PRO A 639 -2.58 0.61 38.51
N PHE A 640 -1.79 1.67 38.23
CA PHE A 640 -1.24 2.55 39.26
C PHE A 640 -1.87 3.96 39.21
N VAL A 641 -2.16 4.53 40.37
CA VAL A 641 -2.71 5.90 40.47
C VAL A 641 -1.63 6.95 40.12
N ASN A 642 -0.43 6.78 40.69
CA ASN A 642 0.62 7.77 40.68
C ASN A 642 1.67 7.54 39.57
N ARG A 643 1.43 6.60 38.66
CA ARG A 643 2.30 6.31 37.51
C ARG A 643 1.52 6.38 36.23
N ASP A 644 2.08 7.02 35.25
CA ASP A 644 1.55 7.04 33.90
C ASP A 644 1.96 5.75 33.16
N PHE A 645 1.33 4.65 33.59
CA PHE A 645 1.53 3.31 33.04
C PHE A 645 0.18 2.69 32.68
N VAL A 646 0.08 2.13 31.48
CA VAL A 646 -1.13 1.49 30.96
C VAL A 646 -0.79 0.13 30.37
N VAL A 647 -1.61 -0.87 30.67
CA VAL A 647 -1.58 -2.19 30.01
C VAL A 647 -2.83 -2.33 29.18
N ARG A 648 -2.67 -2.71 27.90
CA ARG A 648 -3.77 -2.92 26.98
C ARG A 648 -3.66 -4.29 26.32
N GLY A 649 -4.79 -4.90 26.04
CA GLY A 649 -4.82 -6.17 25.31
C GLY A 649 -6.10 -6.31 24.52
N GLY A 650 -6.03 -7.00 23.41
CA GLY A 650 -7.18 -7.22 22.55
C GLY A 650 -7.08 -8.50 21.74
N PHE A 651 -8.25 -8.95 21.29
CA PHE A 651 -8.42 -10.08 20.38
C PHE A 651 -9.56 -9.78 19.38
N GLY A 652 -9.41 -10.25 18.15
CA GLY A 652 -10.46 -10.07 17.15
C GLY A 652 -10.36 -11.02 15.96
N LEU A 653 -11.51 -11.22 15.33
CA LEU A 653 -11.65 -11.92 14.05
C LEU A 653 -11.81 -10.90 12.91
N TYR A 654 -11.17 -11.19 11.77
CA TYR A 654 -11.14 -10.30 10.60
C TYR A 654 -11.31 -11.13 9.33
N TYR A 655 -12.34 -10.83 8.53
CA TYR A 655 -12.54 -11.44 7.22
C TYR A 655 -11.88 -10.62 6.13
N ASP A 656 -11.43 -11.31 5.07
CA ASP A 656 -11.07 -10.67 3.80
C ASP A 656 -12.27 -10.76 2.87
N SER A 657 -13.01 -9.67 2.73
CA SER A 657 -14.21 -9.61 1.89
C SER A 657 -13.91 -9.31 0.43
N SER A 658 -12.67 -8.94 0.07
CA SER A 658 -12.29 -8.64 -1.31
C SER A 658 -12.23 -9.89 -2.18
N LEU A 659 -11.92 -11.05 -1.57
CA LEU A 659 -11.62 -12.30 -2.29
C LEU A 659 -10.65 -12.11 -3.47
N SER A 660 -9.93 -11.03 -3.45
CA SER A 660 -8.73 -10.64 -4.22
C SER A 660 -8.57 -11.36 -5.57
N ILE A 661 -7.75 -12.44 -5.63
CA ILE A 661 -7.49 -13.17 -6.88
C ILE A 661 -8.74 -13.85 -7.44
N ALA A 662 -9.67 -14.30 -6.60
CA ALA A 662 -10.90 -14.94 -7.08
C ALA A 662 -11.77 -13.94 -7.84
N THR A 663 -11.93 -12.71 -7.33
CA THR A 663 -12.68 -11.64 -8.01
C THR A 663 -11.98 -11.15 -9.27
N ASP A 664 -10.65 -11.11 -9.27
CA ASP A 664 -9.86 -10.75 -10.46
C ASP A 664 -10.00 -11.79 -11.57
N LEU A 665 -10.00 -13.06 -11.24
CA LEU A 665 -10.25 -14.15 -12.19
C LEU A 665 -11.67 -14.10 -12.74
N VAL A 666 -12.68 -13.84 -11.94
CA VAL A 666 -14.07 -13.68 -12.41
C VAL A 666 -14.18 -12.51 -13.38
N ASN A 667 -13.50 -11.39 -13.13
CA ASN A 667 -13.55 -10.21 -14.00
C ASN A 667 -12.70 -10.36 -15.27
N GLY A 668 -11.55 -11.01 -15.20
CA GLY A 668 -10.59 -11.19 -16.30
C GLY A 668 -10.63 -12.57 -16.92
N GLY A 669 -11.31 -13.40 -16.26
CA GLY A 669 -11.63 -14.61 -16.72
C GLY A 669 -11.11 -15.89 -16.41
N PRO A 670 -11.93 -16.94 -16.20
CA PRO A 670 -11.71 -18.24 -16.79
C PRO A 670 -11.73 -18.20 -18.31
N PHE A 671 -12.02 -17.08 -18.82
CA PHE A 671 -12.10 -16.60 -20.17
C PHE A 671 -10.75 -16.51 -20.87
N ILE A 672 -9.65 -16.77 -20.19
CA ILE A 672 -8.33 -17.02 -20.78
C ILE A 672 -8.25 -18.52 -21.05
N LEU A 673 -8.77 -18.95 -22.18
CA LEU A 673 -8.43 -20.24 -22.74
C LEU A 673 -6.99 -20.15 -23.22
N SER A 674 -6.07 -20.70 -22.45
CA SER A 674 -4.68 -20.82 -22.86
C SER A 674 -4.50 -22.17 -23.54
N ARG A 675 -4.26 -22.16 -24.84
CA ARG A 675 -3.92 -23.33 -25.59
C ARG A 675 -2.39 -23.45 -25.66
N TYR A 676 -1.83 -24.52 -25.12
CA TYR A 676 -0.41 -24.81 -25.18
C TYR A 676 -0.13 -25.86 -26.25
N THR A 677 0.81 -25.59 -27.13
CA THR A 677 1.26 -26.52 -28.15
C THR A 677 2.76 -26.73 -27.96
N ASN A 678 3.17 -27.95 -27.70
CA ASN A 678 4.57 -28.34 -27.72
C ASN A 678 4.89 -29.08 -29.03
N PRO A 679 5.75 -28.49 -29.89
CA PRO A 679 6.09 -29.15 -31.16
C PRO A 679 6.84 -30.48 -31.01
N LYS A 680 7.50 -30.73 -29.86
CA LYS A 680 8.14 -32.01 -29.57
C LYS A 680 7.17 -33.19 -29.50
N ASN A 681 5.95 -32.92 -29.07
CA ASN A 681 4.97 -33.96 -28.75
C ASN A 681 3.65 -33.72 -29.50
N ALA A 682 3.70 -33.29 -30.76
CA ALA A 682 2.49 -33.15 -31.56
C ALA A 682 1.73 -34.48 -31.62
N PRO A 683 0.43 -34.51 -31.35
CA PRO A 683 -0.53 -33.37 -31.27
C PRO A 683 -0.95 -33.02 -29.86
N PHE A 684 -0.07 -32.60 -28.98
CA PHE A 684 -0.42 -32.16 -27.64
C PHE A 684 -0.99 -30.73 -27.67
N SER A 685 -2.25 -30.56 -27.35
CA SER A 685 -2.79 -29.26 -26.93
C SER A 685 -3.29 -29.40 -25.51
N THR A 686 -2.61 -28.74 -24.59
CA THR A 686 -3.05 -28.63 -23.21
C THR A 686 -3.94 -27.37 -23.09
N LEU A 687 -5.14 -27.53 -22.59
CA LEU A 687 -6.02 -26.41 -22.28
C LEU A 687 -5.92 -26.11 -20.77
N LEU A 688 -5.47 -24.90 -20.41
CA LEU A 688 -5.50 -24.43 -19.04
C LEU A 688 -6.76 -23.62 -18.81
N SER A 689 -7.56 -24.04 -17.87
CA SER A 689 -8.71 -23.28 -17.36
C SER A 689 -8.47 -22.86 -15.91
N TYR A 690 -9.16 -21.82 -15.48
CA TYR A 690 -9.21 -21.42 -14.08
C TYR A 690 -10.56 -21.83 -13.49
N GLY A 691 -10.53 -22.26 -12.24
CA GLY A 691 -11.74 -22.68 -11.53
C GLY A 691 -11.68 -22.28 -10.06
N PHE A 692 -12.76 -22.55 -9.36
CA PHE A 692 -12.88 -22.27 -7.95
C PHE A 692 -13.20 -23.55 -7.19
N MET A 693 -12.59 -23.72 -6.03
CA MET A 693 -12.90 -24.83 -5.14
C MET A 693 -14.39 -24.78 -4.77
N PRO A 694 -15.13 -25.93 -4.85
CA PRO A 694 -16.47 -26.00 -4.33
C PRO A 694 -16.54 -25.56 -2.86
N GLY A 695 -17.44 -24.66 -2.55
CA GLY A 695 -17.59 -24.14 -1.19
C GLY A 695 -16.56 -23.10 -0.76
N LEU A 696 -15.92 -22.41 -1.69
CA LEU A 696 -15.00 -21.29 -1.40
C LEU A 696 -15.63 -20.33 -0.39
N VAL A 697 -14.85 -19.92 0.62
CA VAL A 697 -15.30 -19.04 1.71
C VAL A 697 -14.36 -17.87 1.91
N LEU A 698 -14.83 -16.85 2.65
CA LEU A 698 -14.00 -15.70 3.00
C LEU A 698 -12.79 -16.16 3.83
N PRO A 699 -11.59 -15.68 3.47
CA PRO A 699 -10.40 -15.83 4.32
C PRO A 699 -10.64 -15.19 5.68
N LEU A 700 -10.00 -15.73 6.71
CA LEU A 700 -10.14 -15.29 8.10
C LEU A 700 -8.76 -15.09 8.73
N ALA A 701 -8.55 -13.95 9.37
CA ALA A 701 -7.42 -13.70 10.26
C ALA A 701 -7.89 -13.56 11.71
N ARG A 702 -7.20 -14.23 12.62
CA ARG A 702 -7.31 -14.02 14.07
C ARG A 702 -6.16 -13.13 14.48
N GLN A 703 -6.43 -12.08 15.23
CA GLN A 703 -5.38 -11.16 15.69
C GLN A 703 -5.51 -10.95 17.20
N TRP A 704 -4.37 -10.83 17.86
CA TRP A 704 -4.30 -10.52 19.28
C TRP A 704 -3.06 -9.69 19.61
N ASN A 705 -3.14 -8.93 20.67
CA ASN A 705 -1.98 -8.21 21.21
C ASN A 705 -2.07 -8.04 22.74
N VAL A 706 -0.91 -7.79 23.32
CA VAL A 706 -0.75 -7.23 24.66
C VAL A 706 0.30 -6.14 24.60
N THR A 707 -0.02 -4.96 25.11
CA THR A 707 0.84 -3.76 25.06
C THR A 707 0.97 -3.16 26.45
N ALA A 708 2.19 -2.87 26.86
CA ALA A 708 2.51 -2.06 28.04
C ALA A 708 3.05 -0.70 27.57
N GLU A 709 2.49 0.38 28.10
CA GLU A 709 2.91 1.76 27.79
C GLU A 709 3.30 2.49 29.08
N GLN A 710 4.46 3.14 29.07
CA GLN A 710 4.94 4.00 30.14
C GLN A 710 5.25 5.39 29.61
N ALA A 711 4.63 6.41 30.20
CA ALA A 711 5.04 7.79 29.97
C ALA A 711 6.07 8.24 31.02
N PHE A 712 7.05 9.02 30.58
CA PHE A 712 8.09 9.60 31.40
C PHE A 712 8.00 11.13 31.36
N GLY A 713 7.84 11.77 32.51
CA GLY A 713 7.81 13.22 32.64
C GLY A 713 6.73 13.91 31.81
N GLY A 714 5.65 13.22 31.42
CA GLY A 714 4.56 13.74 30.62
C GLY A 714 4.93 14.12 29.16
N ARG A 715 6.09 13.64 28.67
CA ARG A 715 6.64 14.00 27.33
C ARG A 715 7.04 12.81 26.48
N ASP A 716 7.69 11.84 27.07
CA ASP A 716 8.21 10.67 26.41
C ASP A 716 7.33 9.47 26.68
N VAL A 717 7.14 8.59 25.69
CA VAL A 717 6.36 7.38 25.84
C VAL A 717 7.10 6.20 25.25
N LEU A 718 7.28 5.16 26.04
CA LEU A 718 7.76 3.85 25.63
C LEU A 718 6.58 2.89 25.60
N SER A 719 6.38 2.23 24.45
CA SER A 719 5.37 1.19 24.24
C SER A 719 6.08 -0.13 23.90
N LEU A 720 5.75 -1.19 24.60
CA LEU A 720 6.19 -2.56 24.35
C LEU A 720 4.96 -3.40 24.04
N SER A 721 4.92 -4.01 22.85
CA SER A 721 3.77 -4.78 22.38
C SER A 721 4.21 -6.17 21.94
N TYR A 722 3.50 -7.20 22.39
CA TYR A 722 3.49 -8.50 21.74
C TYR A 722 2.27 -8.56 20.81
N VAL A 723 2.49 -8.90 19.54
CA VAL A 723 1.45 -8.98 18.50
C VAL A 723 1.48 -10.36 17.86
N GLY A 724 0.32 -10.99 17.77
CA GLY A 724 0.15 -12.26 17.07
C GLY A 724 -0.97 -12.21 16.05
N SER A 725 -0.82 -12.99 14.97
CA SER A 725 -1.84 -13.16 13.95
C SER A 725 -1.80 -14.57 13.37
N ALA A 726 -2.98 -15.15 13.10
CA ALA A 726 -3.12 -16.44 12.42
C ALA A 726 -4.13 -16.34 11.28
N GLY A 727 -3.67 -16.49 10.04
CA GLY A 727 -4.48 -16.54 8.84
C GLY A 727 -4.95 -17.95 8.54
N GLN A 728 -6.24 -18.11 8.26
CA GLN A 728 -6.87 -19.39 7.92
C GLN A 728 -7.72 -19.23 6.68
N ARG A 729 -7.88 -20.31 5.91
CA ARG A 729 -8.67 -20.29 4.67
C ARG A 729 -8.21 -19.22 3.69
N LEU A 730 -6.91 -18.85 3.73
CA LEU A 730 -6.35 -17.88 2.80
C LEU A 730 -6.44 -18.42 1.38
N LEU A 731 -6.67 -17.53 0.42
CA LEU A 731 -6.72 -17.93 -0.98
C LEU A 731 -5.35 -18.38 -1.46
N ARG A 732 -5.36 -19.42 -2.30
CA ARG A 732 -4.19 -19.99 -2.96
C ARG A 732 -4.61 -20.52 -4.32
N ARG A 733 -3.79 -20.35 -5.36
CA ARG A 733 -4.00 -20.99 -6.65
C ARG A 733 -3.21 -22.29 -6.73
N GLU A 734 -3.87 -23.37 -7.13
CA GLU A 734 -3.29 -24.70 -7.21
C GLU A 734 -3.53 -25.30 -8.59
N LEU A 735 -2.47 -25.82 -9.20
CA LEU A 735 -2.54 -26.52 -10.48
C LEU A 735 -2.54 -28.04 -10.21
N GLY A 736 -3.63 -28.69 -10.54
CA GLY A 736 -3.77 -30.14 -10.40
C GLY A 736 -3.15 -30.93 -11.57
N ALA A 737 -2.91 -32.18 -11.35
CA ALA A 737 -2.49 -33.10 -12.42
C ALA A 737 -3.56 -33.16 -13.53
N PRO A 738 -3.21 -33.38 -14.81
CA PRO A 738 -4.15 -33.49 -15.91
C PRO A 738 -5.18 -34.58 -15.65
N VAL A 739 -6.46 -34.27 -15.87
CA VAL A 739 -7.59 -35.14 -15.55
C VAL A 739 -7.79 -36.24 -16.61
N SER A 740 -7.16 -36.13 -17.77
CA SER A 740 -7.24 -37.17 -18.85
C SER A 740 -6.06 -37.12 -19.81
N THR A 741 -5.97 -38.10 -20.68
CA THR A 741 -5.01 -38.18 -21.78
C THR A 741 -5.17 -37.07 -22.86
N GLN A 742 -6.28 -36.33 -22.83
CA GLN A 742 -6.44 -35.07 -23.50
C GLN A 742 -6.20 -33.97 -22.47
N SER A 743 -4.97 -33.69 -22.24
CA SER A 743 -4.31 -32.74 -21.35
C SER A 743 -5.13 -31.46 -20.98
N PHE A 744 -6.17 -31.60 -20.18
CA PHE A 744 -6.91 -30.50 -19.63
C PHE A 744 -6.38 -30.22 -18.22
N GLN A 745 -5.79 -29.04 -17.98
CA GLN A 745 -5.30 -28.65 -16.69
C GLN A 745 -6.19 -27.55 -16.09
N ILE A 746 -6.45 -27.63 -14.80
CA ILE A 746 -7.26 -26.66 -14.09
C ILE A 746 -6.43 -26.01 -12.98
N ALA A 747 -6.31 -24.70 -13.02
CA ALA A 747 -5.78 -23.92 -11.92
C ALA A 747 -6.94 -23.52 -10.99
N LEU A 748 -7.03 -24.13 -9.82
CA LEU A 748 -8.08 -23.89 -8.84
C LEU A 748 -7.68 -22.81 -7.85
N VAL A 749 -8.57 -21.87 -7.57
CA VAL A 749 -8.52 -21.03 -6.39
C VAL A 749 -9.10 -21.82 -5.22
N THR A 750 -8.31 -22.00 -4.19
CA THR A 750 -8.65 -22.80 -3.01
C THR A 750 -8.52 -21.99 -1.72
N ASN A 751 -9.07 -22.50 -0.62
CA ASN A 751 -8.90 -21.96 0.73
C ASN A 751 -7.80 -22.70 1.53
N HIS A 752 -6.81 -23.30 0.87
CA HIS A 752 -5.76 -24.08 1.53
C HIS A 752 -4.61 -23.24 2.10
N GLY A 753 -4.64 -21.92 1.91
CA GLY A 753 -3.65 -21.01 2.46
C GLY A 753 -3.78 -20.86 3.99
N ALA A 754 -2.64 -20.81 4.67
CA ALA A 754 -2.52 -20.56 6.10
C ALA A 754 -1.27 -19.74 6.41
N SER A 755 -1.34 -18.93 7.48
CA SER A 755 -0.20 -18.14 7.95
C SER A 755 -0.22 -17.98 9.47
N ASP A 756 0.97 -17.80 10.05
CA ASP A 756 1.17 -17.46 11.46
C ASP A 756 2.21 -16.34 11.57
N TYR A 757 1.96 -15.40 12.46
CA TYR A 757 2.88 -14.30 12.77
C TYR A 757 2.97 -14.07 14.27
N HIS A 758 4.19 -13.89 14.76
CA HIS A 758 4.48 -13.48 16.12
C HIS A 758 5.56 -12.38 16.11
N GLY A 759 5.33 -11.30 16.84
CA GLY A 759 6.26 -10.18 16.89
C GLY A 759 6.29 -9.47 18.23
N LEU A 760 7.51 -9.16 18.71
CA LEU A 760 7.75 -8.21 19.77
C LEU A 760 8.06 -6.86 19.14
N GLN A 761 7.33 -5.83 19.52
CA GLN A 761 7.41 -4.49 18.96
C GLN A 761 7.68 -3.47 20.05
N ILE A 762 8.65 -2.60 19.79
CA ILE A 762 9.02 -1.50 20.68
C ILE A 762 8.79 -0.20 19.92
N GLN A 763 8.09 0.75 20.52
CA GLN A 763 7.95 2.10 20.01
C GLN A 763 8.33 3.11 21.08
N TYR A 764 9.19 4.07 20.74
CA TYR A 764 9.58 5.16 21.61
C TYR A 764 9.28 6.51 20.97
N ARG A 765 8.48 7.32 21.65
CA ARG A 765 8.14 8.68 21.27
C ARG A 765 8.84 9.65 22.19
N LEU A 766 9.70 10.48 21.63
CA LEU A 766 10.52 11.46 22.33
C LEU A 766 10.04 12.88 22.04
N ARG A 767 9.81 13.70 23.05
CA ARG A 767 9.51 15.14 22.94
C ARG A 767 10.34 15.93 23.94
N SER A 768 11.52 16.36 23.53
CA SER A 768 12.42 17.12 24.41
C SER A 768 12.15 18.63 24.35
N PRO A 769 12.18 19.35 25.49
CA PRO A 769 12.14 20.82 25.52
C PRO A 769 13.30 21.48 24.77
N ARG A 770 14.37 20.73 24.52
CA ARG A 770 15.56 21.18 23.78
C ARG A 770 15.37 21.17 22.27
N GLY A 771 14.11 20.98 21.79
CA GLY A 771 13.79 20.99 20.36
C GLY A 771 14.04 19.66 19.64
N ILE A 772 14.22 18.56 20.37
CA ILE A 772 14.37 17.22 19.79
C ILE A 772 13.03 16.52 19.85
N ASN A 773 12.53 16.06 18.68
CA ASN A 773 11.36 15.22 18.56
C ASN A 773 11.72 13.92 17.82
N GLY A 774 11.35 12.78 18.39
CA GLY A 774 11.68 11.48 17.82
C GLY A 774 10.52 10.50 17.83
N LEU A 775 10.51 9.59 16.88
CA LEU A 775 9.66 8.41 16.83
C LEU A 775 10.53 7.26 16.36
N PHE A 776 10.71 6.26 17.19
CA PHE A 776 11.51 5.08 16.89
C PHE A 776 10.66 3.84 17.04
N ALA A 777 10.77 2.94 16.09
CA ALA A 777 10.06 1.68 16.06
C ALA A 777 11.05 0.53 15.78
N TYR A 778 10.93 -0.53 16.54
CA TYR A 778 11.70 -1.76 16.34
C TYR A 778 10.76 -2.95 16.43
N SER A 779 10.96 -3.92 15.55
CA SER A 779 10.20 -5.18 15.54
C SER A 779 11.17 -6.36 15.45
N TRP A 780 10.99 -7.32 16.34
CA TRP A 780 11.57 -8.65 16.24
C TRP A 780 10.44 -9.64 16.01
N SER A 781 10.40 -10.25 14.81
CA SER A 781 9.21 -11.00 14.40
C SER A 781 9.54 -12.18 13.50
N HIS A 782 8.56 -13.07 13.35
CA HIS A 782 8.57 -14.16 12.39
C HIS A 782 7.20 -14.38 11.79
N SER A 783 7.17 -14.41 10.45
CA SER A 783 6.01 -14.74 9.64
C SER A 783 6.24 -16.05 8.90
N ILE A 784 5.32 -16.99 9.04
CA ILE A 784 5.36 -18.30 8.37
C ILE A 784 4.05 -18.48 7.62
N ASP A 785 4.11 -18.95 6.38
CA ASP A 785 2.92 -19.31 5.62
C ASP A 785 3.20 -20.49 4.66
N ASN A 786 2.17 -20.94 3.96
CA ASN A 786 2.30 -21.91 2.87
C ASN A 786 2.03 -21.28 1.49
N SER A 787 1.72 -19.98 1.46
CA SER A 787 1.58 -19.14 0.26
C SER A 787 1.56 -17.67 0.67
N SER A 788 2.61 -16.95 0.33
CA SER A 788 2.70 -15.51 0.66
C SER A 788 1.83 -14.65 -0.26
N SER A 789 1.39 -15.19 -1.40
CA SER A 789 0.52 -14.56 -2.38
C SER A 789 -0.58 -15.50 -2.80
N ASP A 790 -1.77 -14.95 -3.04
CA ASP A 790 -2.87 -15.69 -3.64
C ASP A 790 -2.77 -15.75 -5.18
N SER A 791 -1.97 -14.88 -5.80
CA SER A 791 -1.73 -14.87 -7.25
C SER A 791 -0.69 -15.90 -7.72
N ALA A 792 0.18 -16.39 -6.83
CA ALA A 792 1.16 -17.41 -7.16
C ALA A 792 0.49 -18.76 -7.46
N LEU A 793 0.93 -19.43 -8.54
CA LEU A 793 0.43 -20.74 -8.91
C LEU A 793 1.31 -21.83 -8.28
N HIS A 794 0.71 -22.73 -7.54
CA HIS A 794 1.38 -23.84 -6.87
C HIS A 794 1.02 -25.17 -7.54
N TRP A 795 2.04 -25.96 -7.89
CA TRP A 795 1.82 -27.30 -8.39
C TRP A 795 1.42 -28.25 -7.25
N VAL A 796 0.29 -28.92 -7.40
CA VAL A 796 -0.20 -29.91 -6.45
C VAL A 796 -0.34 -31.25 -7.17
N SER A 797 0.42 -32.22 -6.75
CA SER A 797 0.27 -33.61 -7.19
C SER A 797 -0.36 -34.45 -6.07
N THR A 798 -0.75 -35.69 -6.35
CA THR A 798 -1.22 -36.65 -5.34
C THR A 798 -0.22 -36.86 -4.21
N ALA A 799 1.08 -36.68 -4.50
CA ALA A 799 2.18 -36.78 -3.55
C ALA A 799 2.57 -35.45 -2.87
N TRP A 800 2.02 -34.31 -3.31
CA TRP A 800 2.38 -32.97 -2.80
C TRP A 800 1.18 -32.25 -2.19
N ARG A 801 1.27 -31.89 -0.92
CA ARG A 801 0.22 -31.19 -0.20
C ARG A 801 0.60 -29.73 0.08
N ALA A 802 -0.39 -28.84 0.24
CA ALA A 802 -0.18 -27.44 0.58
C ALA A 802 0.66 -27.21 1.86
N THR A 803 0.62 -28.14 2.80
CA THR A 803 1.42 -28.14 4.02
C THR A 803 2.93 -28.27 3.78
N GLN A 804 3.35 -28.89 2.70
CA GLN A 804 4.76 -29.08 2.33
C GLN A 804 5.42 -27.78 1.82
N ASP A 805 4.60 -26.74 1.50
CA ASP A 805 5.08 -25.41 1.15
C ASP A 805 5.20 -24.49 2.37
N ARG A 806 5.01 -25.01 3.60
CA ARG A 806 5.13 -24.19 4.81
C ARG A 806 6.59 -23.76 5.01
N GLY A 807 6.81 -22.46 5.11
CA GLY A 807 8.11 -21.83 5.31
C GLY A 807 7.96 -20.36 5.69
N SER A 808 9.08 -19.64 5.85
CA SER A 808 9.05 -18.20 6.06
C SER A 808 8.26 -17.52 4.94
N SER A 809 7.44 -16.52 5.29
CA SER A 809 6.74 -15.71 4.27
C SER A 809 7.74 -14.96 3.40
N ASP A 810 7.43 -14.72 2.14
CA ASP A 810 8.31 -13.99 1.19
C ASP A 810 8.72 -12.60 1.70
N PHE A 811 7.94 -12.05 2.63
CA PHE A 811 8.11 -10.74 3.27
C PHE A 811 8.51 -10.84 4.75
N ASP A 812 8.90 -12.01 5.25
CA ASP A 812 9.39 -12.16 6.62
C ASP A 812 10.66 -11.31 6.84
N THR A 813 10.68 -10.55 7.91
CA THR A 813 11.84 -9.79 8.36
C THR A 813 12.04 -10.01 9.85
N ARG A 814 13.13 -10.71 10.22
CA ARG A 814 13.41 -11.03 11.63
C ARG A 814 13.60 -9.80 12.49
N HIS A 815 14.28 -8.80 11.95
CA HIS A 815 14.56 -7.55 12.61
C HIS A 815 14.24 -6.39 11.66
N SER A 816 13.45 -5.44 12.13
CA SER A 816 13.15 -4.20 11.42
C SER A 816 13.22 -3.04 12.40
N PHE A 817 13.98 -2.01 12.03
CA PHE A 817 14.11 -0.76 12.77
C PHE A 817 13.80 0.41 11.85
N SER A 818 12.98 1.33 12.33
CA SER A 818 12.75 2.62 11.68
C SER A 818 12.74 3.74 12.72
N GLY A 819 13.27 4.89 12.35
CA GLY A 819 13.31 6.04 13.23
C GLY A 819 13.18 7.33 12.47
N ALA A 820 12.37 8.26 12.99
CA ALA A 820 12.24 9.64 12.52
C ALA A 820 12.70 10.56 13.64
N LEU A 821 13.65 11.43 13.35
CA LEU A 821 14.24 12.38 14.31
C LEU A 821 14.18 13.78 13.72
N SER A 822 13.74 14.75 14.52
CA SER A 822 13.79 16.17 14.21
C SER A 822 14.52 16.93 15.32
N TYR A 823 15.42 17.82 14.93
CA TYR A 823 16.08 18.73 15.83
C TYR A 823 15.92 20.16 15.34
N SER A 824 15.36 21.04 16.19
CA SER A 824 15.17 22.46 15.89
C SER A 824 16.01 23.32 16.83
N VAL A 825 16.91 24.09 16.29
CA VAL A 825 17.68 25.07 17.04
C VAL A 825 16.79 26.30 17.28
N LYS A 826 16.53 26.66 18.54
CA LYS A 826 15.77 27.88 18.86
C LYS A 826 16.49 29.11 18.27
N PRO A 827 15.76 30.05 17.63
CA PRO A 827 16.35 31.28 17.14
C PRO A 827 16.96 32.07 18.31
N ASN A 828 18.20 32.51 18.15
CA ASN A 828 18.83 33.35 19.15
C ASN A 828 18.52 34.82 18.80
N THR A 829 18.04 35.59 19.77
CA THR A 829 17.61 37.02 19.61
C THR A 829 18.77 38.02 19.53
N GLY A 830 20.01 37.52 19.44
CA GLY A 830 21.21 38.34 19.35
C GLY A 830 21.54 38.93 17.97
N SER A 831 22.80 39.32 17.77
CA SER A 831 23.33 39.94 16.54
C SER A 831 22.99 39.12 15.29
N TRP A 832 23.07 39.72 14.09
CA TRP A 832 22.70 39.06 12.82
C TRP A 832 23.45 37.72 12.60
N TRP A 833 24.67 37.56 13.05
CA TRP A 833 25.42 36.31 13.03
C TRP A 833 24.81 35.23 13.92
N ARG A 834 24.24 35.61 15.07
CA ARG A 834 23.52 34.70 15.96
C ARG A 834 22.16 34.30 15.38
N ARG A 835 21.48 35.24 14.69
CA ARG A 835 20.25 34.96 13.94
C ARG A 835 20.53 34.06 12.74
N ALA A 836 21.66 34.21 12.07
CA ALA A 836 22.08 33.35 10.97
C ALA A 836 22.44 31.92 11.42
N ARG A 837 22.99 31.74 12.63
CA ARG A 837 23.24 30.43 13.26
C ARG A 837 21.99 29.78 13.87
N GLY A 838 21.03 30.56 14.38
CA GLY A 838 19.74 30.05 14.85
C GLY A 838 18.77 29.92 13.67
N ALA A 839 17.79 29.10 13.67
CA ALA A 839 16.83 28.80 12.60
C ALA A 839 17.21 27.69 11.62
N TRP A 840 18.24 26.92 11.93
CA TRP A 840 18.50 25.65 11.24
C TRP A 840 17.76 24.51 11.94
N GLU A 841 17.21 23.63 11.15
CA GLU A 841 16.54 22.43 11.60
C GLU A 841 17.14 21.22 10.86
N LEU A 842 17.33 20.14 11.60
CA LEU A 842 17.83 18.88 11.06
C LEU A 842 16.76 17.82 11.26
N ASP A 843 16.39 17.17 10.18
CA ASP A 843 15.42 16.08 10.19
C ASP A 843 16.07 14.83 9.60
N ALA A 844 15.80 13.65 10.13
CA ALA A 844 16.38 12.40 9.67
C ALA A 844 15.37 11.24 9.72
N ILE A 845 15.48 10.33 8.76
CA ILE A 845 14.85 9.02 8.80
C ILE A 845 15.95 7.96 8.74
N VAL A 846 15.92 7.03 9.68
CA VAL A 846 16.83 5.88 9.73
C VAL A 846 16.04 4.61 9.52
N ARG A 847 16.50 3.72 8.66
CA ARG A 847 15.90 2.41 8.42
C ARG A 847 16.96 1.32 8.42
N ALA A 848 16.66 0.20 9.05
CA ALA A 848 17.49 -1.00 8.98
C ALA A 848 16.61 -2.24 9.11
N ARG A 849 16.90 -3.28 8.31
CA ARG A 849 16.19 -4.56 8.41
C ARG A 849 17.07 -5.73 7.98
N SER A 850 16.72 -6.92 8.44
CA SER A 850 17.27 -8.18 7.94
C SER A 850 16.86 -8.43 6.48
N GLY A 851 17.58 -9.30 5.78
CA GLY A 851 17.27 -9.71 4.41
C GLY A 851 15.94 -10.45 4.32
N PHE A 852 15.29 -10.37 3.17
CA PHE A 852 14.11 -11.18 2.86
C PHE A 852 14.48 -12.65 2.68
N PRO A 853 13.54 -13.58 2.96
CA PRO A 853 13.72 -14.99 2.64
C PRO A 853 13.73 -15.23 1.13
N ILE A 854 14.54 -16.17 0.69
CA ILE A 854 14.67 -16.56 -0.71
C ILE A 854 14.67 -18.07 -0.85
N THR A 855 14.20 -18.54 -2.01
CA THR A 855 14.21 -19.95 -2.42
C THR A 855 15.03 -20.09 -3.68
N ALA A 856 16.05 -20.96 -3.70
CA ALA A 856 16.71 -21.35 -4.92
C ALA A 856 15.76 -22.22 -5.77
N LEU A 857 15.83 -22.09 -7.08
CA LEU A 857 14.93 -22.73 -8.05
C LEU A 857 15.72 -23.57 -9.02
N SER A 858 15.32 -24.84 -9.18
CA SER A 858 15.90 -25.73 -10.19
C SER A 858 15.28 -25.51 -11.57
N SER A 859 14.01 -25.12 -11.62
CA SER A 859 13.31 -24.72 -12.83
C SER A 859 12.26 -23.67 -12.47
N GLU A 860 12.13 -22.66 -13.30
CA GLU A 860 11.07 -21.62 -13.19
C GLU A 860 9.88 -21.92 -14.10
N PHE A 861 10.01 -22.92 -14.99
CA PHE A 861 8.98 -23.29 -15.94
C PHE A 861 8.59 -24.74 -15.72
N ALA A 862 7.45 -24.99 -15.11
CA ALA A 862 6.82 -26.27 -15.16
C ALA A 862 6.12 -26.40 -16.51
N LEU A 863 6.62 -27.33 -17.35
CA LEU A 863 5.87 -28.02 -18.40
C LEU A 863 4.86 -27.16 -19.16
N GLY A 864 5.31 -26.20 -19.96
CA GLY A 864 4.47 -25.55 -20.95
C GLY A 864 3.27 -24.78 -20.44
N VAL A 865 3.15 -24.58 -19.15
CA VAL A 865 2.00 -23.89 -18.56
C VAL A 865 2.22 -22.38 -18.48
N GLY A 866 3.41 -21.88 -18.83
CA GLY A 866 3.70 -20.44 -18.85
C GLY A 866 3.67 -19.75 -17.49
N PHE A 867 3.38 -20.45 -16.43
CA PHE A 867 3.30 -19.95 -15.06
C PHE A 867 4.29 -20.74 -14.20
N ALA A 868 5.20 -20.00 -13.61
CA ALA A 868 6.25 -20.55 -12.81
C ALA A 868 5.71 -21.30 -11.59
N ASN A 869 5.51 -22.58 -11.70
CA ASN A 869 5.67 -23.40 -10.54
C ASN A 869 7.16 -23.61 -10.35
N ALA A 870 7.68 -22.95 -9.34
CA ALA A 870 9.08 -22.99 -9.05
C ALA A 870 9.43 -24.33 -8.37
N PHE A 871 10.10 -25.22 -9.08
CA PHE A 871 10.64 -26.44 -8.47
C PHE A 871 11.89 -26.09 -7.66
N ARG A 872 11.90 -26.56 -6.41
CA ARG A 872 13.05 -26.40 -5.52
C ARG A 872 14.09 -27.47 -5.81
N PRO A 873 15.39 -27.14 -5.73
CA PRO A 873 16.44 -28.13 -5.88
C PRO A 873 16.56 -29.05 -4.66
N ASN A 874 17.33 -30.09 -4.81
CA ASN A 874 17.88 -30.81 -3.67
C ASN A 874 19.11 -30.09 -3.12
N VAL A 875 19.31 -30.16 -1.82
CA VAL A 875 20.53 -29.72 -1.15
C VAL A 875 21.54 -30.84 -1.14
N ALA A 876 22.70 -30.59 -1.74
CA ALA A 876 23.84 -31.50 -1.68
C ALA A 876 24.49 -31.43 -0.29
N GLY A 877 24.63 -32.57 0.38
CA GLY A 877 25.23 -32.59 1.73
C GLY A 877 26.71 -32.21 1.72
N GLY A 878 27.16 -31.60 2.84
CA GLY A 878 28.58 -31.31 3.06
C GLY A 878 29.11 -30.02 2.43
N GLN A 879 28.29 -29.27 1.69
CA GLN A 879 28.67 -27.97 1.11
C GLN A 879 27.93 -26.81 1.76
N PRO A 880 28.61 -25.67 2.06
CA PRO A 880 27.96 -24.51 2.61
C PRO A 880 27.05 -23.86 1.56
N LEU A 881 25.83 -23.48 1.95
CA LEU A 881 24.84 -22.87 1.02
C LEU A 881 25.30 -21.48 0.53
N TRP A 882 26.07 -20.76 1.33
CA TRP A 882 26.67 -19.49 1.00
C TRP A 882 28.20 -19.57 1.04
N ILE A 883 28.86 -18.96 0.06
CA ILE A 883 30.29 -18.79 0.04
C ILE A 883 30.67 -17.31 0.07
N SER A 884 31.70 -16.99 0.84
CA SER A 884 32.30 -15.65 0.83
C SER A 884 33.08 -15.48 -0.48
N ASP A 885 32.75 -14.41 -1.20
CA ASP A 885 33.41 -14.05 -2.47
C ASP A 885 33.53 -12.53 -2.55
N ARG A 886 34.74 -12.01 -2.32
CA ARG A 886 34.98 -10.56 -2.36
C ARG A 886 34.72 -9.97 -3.75
N ALA A 887 34.80 -10.78 -4.79
CA ALA A 887 34.50 -10.35 -6.14
C ALA A 887 32.99 -10.31 -6.42
N ALA A 888 32.16 -11.01 -5.67
CA ALA A 888 30.71 -10.96 -5.81
C ALA A 888 30.13 -9.67 -5.19
N PRO A 889 29.09 -9.08 -5.77
CA PRO A 889 28.36 -7.97 -5.16
C PRO A 889 27.83 -8.39 -3.78
N GLY A 890 28.05 -7.54 -2.78
CA GLY A 890 27.70 -7.85 -1.40
C GLY A 890 28.66 -8.79 -0.65
N GLY A 891 29.78 -9.20 -1.27
CA GLY A 891 30.85 -10.00 -0.65
C GLY A 891 30.52 -11.48 -0.43
N ARG A 892 29.38 -11.98 -0.92
CA ARG A 892 28.96 -13.38 -0.85
C ARG A 892 28.01 -13.75 -1.99
N LYS A 893 27.94 -15.04 -2.31
CA LYS A 893 27.00 -15.61 -3.26
C LYS A 893 26.53 -16.98 -2.82
N LEU A 894 25.40 -17.47 -3.37
CA LEU A 894 24.99 -18.86 -3.16
C LEU A 894 26.02 -19.78 -3.83
N ASN A 895 26.28 -20.90 -3.19
CA ASN A 895 27.20 -21.91 -3.71
C ASN A 895 26.46 -22.83 -4.71
N PRO A 896 26.76 -22.79 -6.01
CA PRO A 896 26.10 -23.66 -6.99
C PRO A 896 26.27 -25.15 -6.69
N LEU A 897 27.40 -25.54 -6.09
CA LEU A 897 27.71 -26.94 -5.75
C LEU A 897 26.84 -27.51 -4.64
N SER A 898 26.13 -26.63 -3.88
CA SER A 898 25.22 -27.04 -2.82
C SER A 898 23.83 -27.44 -3.33
N PHE A 899 23.56 -27.30 -4.61
CA PHE A 899 22.23 -27.48 -5.16
C PHE A 899 22.27 -28.40 -6.38
N THR A 900 21.36 -29.37 -6.42
CA THR A 900 21.17 -30.25 -7.58
C THR A 900 19.72 -30.26 -8.02
N ALA A 901 19.48 -30.20 -9.32
CA ALA A 901 18.12 -30.33 -9.84
C ALA A 901 17.59 -31.76 -9.52
N PRO A 902 16.30 -31.88 -9.14
CA PRO A 902 15.67 -33.19 -9.04
C PRO A 902 15.72 -33.92 -10.38
N THR A 903 15.79 -35.27 -10.33
CA THR A 903 15.84 -36.11 -11.52
C THR A 903 14.53 -36.18 -12.31
N SER A 904 13.45 -35.74 -11.72
CA SER A 904 12.11 -35.59 -12.32
C SER A 904 11.52 -34.23 -11.97
N GLU A 905 10.45 -33.83 -12.63
CA GLU A 905 9.70 -32.63 -12.35
C GLU A 905 8.96 -32.71 -11.00
N THR A 906 9.74 -32.78 -9.93
CA THR A 906 9.29 -32.88 -8.53
C THR A 906 9.98 -31.83 -7.71
N GLN A 907 9.38 -31.52 -6.57
CA GLN A 907 10.00 -30.63 -5.59
C GLN A 907 11.19 -31.34 -4.94
N GLY A 908 12.35 -30.67 -4.92
CA GLY A 908 13.50 -31.10 -4.14
C GLY A 908 13.32 -30.90 -2.65
N ASN A 909 14.32 -31.30 -1.87
CA ASN A 909 14.29 -31.26 -0.41
C ASN A 909 14.65 -29.90 0.19
N LEU A 910 15.04 -28.89 -0.61
CA LEU A 910 15.24 -27.52 -0.11
C LEU A 910 13.92 -26.96 0.44
N GLY A 911 13.92 -26.51 1.68
CA GLY A 911 12.77 -25.83 2.29
C GLY A 911 12.41 -24.54 1.55
N ARG A 912 11.10 -24.23 1.43
CA ARG A 912 10.67 -22.93 0.90
C ARG A 912 11.20 -21.80 1.80
N ASN A 913 11.81 -20.78 1.19
CA ASN A 913 12.29 -19.58 1.87
C ASN A 913 13.26 -19.87 3.05
N SER A 914 14.07 -20.92 2.89
CA SER A 914 15.06 -21.33 3.90
C SER A 914 16.37 -20.56 3.84
N LEU A 915 16.58 -19.74 2.81
CA LEU A 915 17.74 -18.87 2.63
C LEU A 915 17.33 -17.43 2.90
N TYR A 916 18.32 -16.56 3.20
CA TYR A 916 18.05 -15.12 3.44
C TYR A 916 18.97 -14.25 2.58
N GLY A 917 18.38 -13.26 1.91
CA GLY A 917 19.06 -12.26 1.10
C GLY A 917 19.89 -11.27 1.92
N PHE A 918 20.15 -10.10 1.36
CA PHE A 918 20.97 -9.07 2.00
C PHE A 918 20.18 -8.20 2.96
N SER A 919 20.80 -7.84 4.09
CA SER A 919 20.26 -6.84 5.01
C SER A 919 20.37 -5.43 4.40
N MET A 920 19.47 -4.55 4.83
CA MET A 920 19.43 -3.15 4.39
C MET A 920 19.66 -2.23 5.57
N SER A 921 20.42 -1.13 5.35
CA SER A 921 20.40 0.03 6.25
C SER A 921 20.58 1.32 5.43
N GLN A 922 19.82 2.35 5.81
CA GLN A 922 19.82 3.64 5.14
C GLN A 922 19.53 4.76 6.12
N ILE A 923 20.21 5.89 5.91
CA ILE A 923 19.95 7.14 6.62
C ILE A 923 19.64 8.20 5.56
N ASP A 924 18.46 8.79 5.69
CA ASP A 924 18.04 9.95 4.92
C ASP A 924 18.00 11.15 5.84
N PHE A 925 18.50 12.29 5.42
CA PHE A 925 18.41 13.49 6.24
C PHE A 925 18.03 14.73 5.43
N ALA A 926 17.48 15.73 6.12
CA ALA A 926 17.16 17.03 5.58
C ALA A 926 17.72 18.13 6.48
N LEU A 927 18.43 19.06 5.88
CA LEU A 927 18.82 20.32 6.50
C LEU A 927 17.88 21.40 6.02
N ARG A 928 17.18 22.05 6.95
CA ARG A 928 16.17 23.07 6.64
C ARG A 928 16.49 24.39 7.31
N ARG A 929 16.20 25.48 6.60
CA ARG A 929 16.29 26.83 7.11
C ARG A 929 14.98 27.57 6.88
N ARG A 930 14.43 28.13 7.95
CA ARG A 930 13.28 29.04 7.89
C ARG A 930 13.79 30.48 7.88
N ILE A 931 13.39 31.25 6.88
CA ILE A 931 13.67 32.68 6.71
C ILE A 931 12.34 33.40 6.86
N PRO A 932 12.04 34.03 8.02
CA PRO A 932 10.83 34.81 8.18
C PRO A 932 10.92 36.07 7.31
N LEU A 933 9.92 36.31 6.48
CA LEU A 933 9.79 37.51 5.65
C LEU A 933 8.98 38.60 6.40
N ASN A 934 7.96 38.15 7.09
CA ASN A 934 7.16 38.96 8.03
C ASN A 934 6.52 38.02 9.05
N ASP A 935 5.60 38.54 9.92
CA ASP A 935 4.95 37.74 10.97
C ASP A 935 4.08 36.61 10.43
N ARG A 936 3.64 36.67 9.16
CA ARG A 936 2.71 35.74 8.54
C ARG A 936 3.36 34.91 7.43
N ALA A 937 4.49 35.34 6.88
CA ALA A 937 5.10 34.69 5.73
C ALA A 937 6.55 34.30 5.98
N ALA A 938 6.94 33.11 5.51
CA ALA A 938 8.29 32.60 5.59
C ALA A 938 8.70 31.85 4.32
N LEU A 939 9.99 31.99 3.97
CA LEU A 939 10.65 31.18 2.95
C LEU A 939 11.41 30.04 3.64
N HIS A 940 11.16 28.81 3.21
CA HIS A 940 11.86 27.63 3.67
C HIS A 940 12.79 27.14 2.55
N LEU A 941 14.08 27.07 2.86
CA LEU A 941 15.09 26.41 2.03
C LEU A 941 15.39 25.06 2.67
N ARG A 942 15.40 23.99 1.87
CA ARG A 942 15.64 22.65 2.37
C ARG A 942 16.55 21.88 1.42
N PHE A 943 17.49 21.16 1.99
CA PHE A 943 18.42 20.30 1.31
C PHE A 943 18.25 18.89 1.86
N GLU A 944 17.82 17.97 1.02
CA GLU A 944 17.54 16.58 1.39
C GLU A 944 18.56 15.65 0.77
N VAL A 945 19.04 14.69 1.55
CA VAL A 945 19.99 13.69 1.11
C VAL A 945 19.44 12.30 1.47
N PHE A 946 19.18 11.49 0.46
CA PHE A 946 18.74 10.11 0.61
C PHE A 946 19.94 9.18 0.52
N ASN A 947 19.98 8.14 1.35
CA ASN A 947 21.14 7.27 1.53
C ASN A 947 22.43 8.07 1.74
N ALA A 948 22.45 8.92 2.76
CA ALA A 948 23.51 9.91 3.00
C ALA A 948 24.91 9.28 3.08
N LEU A 949 25.01 8.07 3.63
CA LEU A 949 26.28 7.34 3.76
C LEU A 949 26.70 6.66 2.45
N ASN A 950 25.90 6.76 1.38
CA ASN A 950 26.11 6.07 0.10
C ASN A 950 26.40 4.57 0.26
N ARG A 951 25.75 3.94 1.24
CA ARG A 951 25.90 2.50 1.48
C ARG A 951 25.19 1.73 0.37
N PRO A 952 25.86 0.82 -0.34
CA PRO A 952 25.19 -0.04 -1.30
C PRO A 952 24.30 -1.04 -0.53
N ASN A 953 23.00 -1.03 -0.83
CA ASN A 953 22.06 -2.01 -0.36
C ASN A 953 21.70 -2.93 -1.55
N PHE A 954 22.04 -4.19 -1.44
CA PHE A 954 21.91 -5.14 -2.55
C PHE A 954 20.54 -5.80 -2.59
N ALA A 955 20.05 -6.07 -3.80
CA ALA A 955 18.88 -6.89 -4.07
C ALA A 955 19.14 -8.38 -3.73
N ASP A 956 18.10 -9.19 -3.77
CA ASP A 956 18.24 -10.64 -3.63
C ASP A 956 19.07 -11.23 -4.77
N PRO A 957 19.80 -12.34 -4.53
CA PRO A 957 20.54 -13.02 -5.56
C PRO A 957 19.63 -13.68 -6.60
N VAL A 958 20.16 -13.90 -7.79
CA VAL A 958 19.52 -14.70 -8.83
C VAL A 958 19.29 -16.12 -8.29
N ARG A 959 18.03 -16.57 -8.36
CA ARG A 959 17.57 -17.81 -7.72
C ARG A 959 17.58 -19.04 -8.63
N SER A 960 17.54 -18.85 -9.95
CA SER A 960 17.47 -19.93 -10.92
C SER A 960 18.83 -20.60 -11.13
N LEU A 961 18.91 -21.91 -10.91
CA LEU A 961 20.12 -22.74 -11.15
C LEU A 961 20.55 -22.73 -12.62
N ALA A 962 19.60 -22.54 -13.54
CA ALA A 962 19.88 -22.47 -14.97
C ALA A 962 20.57 -21.13 -15.37
N SER A 963 20.60 -20.13 -14.48
CA SER A 963 21.23 -18.85 -14.78
C SER A 963 22.74 -18.90 -14.52
N PRO A 964 23.57 -18.39 -15.43
CA PRO A 964 25.02 -18.24 -15.21
C PRO A 964 25.33 -17.26 -14.07
N LEU A 965 24.37 -16.42 -13.67
CA LEU A 965 24.48 -15.49 -12.53
C LEU A 965 23.89 -16.07 -11.24
N PHE A 966 23.58 -17.37 -11.20
CA PHE A 966 23.01 -18.01 -10.00
C PHE A 966 23.77 -17.61 -8.74
N GLY A 967 23.03 -17.26 -7.72
CA GLY A 967 23.56 -16.91 -6.41
C GLY A 967 24.17 -15.52 -6.28
N GLN A 968 24.36 -14.78 -7.36
CA GLN A 968 24.87 -13.41 -7.36
C GLN A 968 23.73 -12.41 -7.42
N THR A 969 23.85 -11.28 -6.72
CA THR A 969 22.86 -10.21 -6.85
C THR A 969 23.10 -9.39 -8.13
N PRO A 970 22.05 -9.14 -8.92
CA PRO A 970 22.20 -8.42 -10.18
C PRO A 970 22.02 -6.90 -10.07
N SER A 971 21.53 -6.39 -8.91
CA SER A 971 21.14 -4.97 -8.78
C SER A 971 21.14 -4.49 -7.34
N LEU A 972 20.95 -3.18 -7.15
CA LEU A 972 20.64 -2.60 -5.85
C LEU A 972 19.19 -2.85 -5.45
N LEU A 973 18.91 -2.75 -4.16
CA LEU A 973 17.61 -3.02 -3.55
C LEU A 973 16.48 -2.14 -4.10
N ASN A 974 16.74 -0.87 -4.40
CA ASN A 974 15.74 0.04 -4.95
C ASN A 974 15.17 -0.46 -6.29
N LEU A 975 15.99 -1.11 -7.12
CA LEU A 975 15.53 -1.74 -8.36
C LEU A 975 14.60 -2.92 -8.04
N MET A 976 14.96 -3.78 -7.09
CA MET A 976 14.11 -4.89 -6.68
C MET A 976 12.77 -4.44 -6.10
N LEU A 977 12.78 -3.39 -5.28
CA LEU A 977 11.54 -2.82 -4.70
C LEU A 977 10.70 -2.10 -5.74
N GLY A 978 11.32 -1.49 -6.75
CA GLY A 978 10.67 -0.66 -7.74
C GLY A 978 10.33 -1.34 -9.06
N THR A 979 11.00 -2.44 -9.39
CA THR A 979 10.73 -3.21 -10.62
C THR A 979 9.89 -4.43 -10.29
N GLY A 980 8.59 -4.30 -10.42
CA GLY A 980 7.67 -5.42 -10.37
C GLY A 980 7.38 -5.99 -11.76
N SER A 981 6.38 -6.85 -11.84
CA SER A 981 5.77 -7.21 -13.13
C SER A 981 5.36 -5.94 -13.88
N PRO A 982 5.44 -5.94 -15.20
CA PRO A 982 5.03 -4.81 -16.01
C PRO A 982 3.68 -4.23 -15.57
N GLY A 983 3.62 -2.93 -15.33
CA GLY A 983 2.42 -2.24 -14.90
C GLY A 983 2.04 -2.31 -13.42
N SER A 984 2.84 -2.98 -12.58
CA SER A 984 2.69 -2.94 -11.10
C SER A 984 3.80 -2.13 -10.43
N GLY A 985 4.74 -1.60 -11.20
CA GLY A 985 6.00 -1.07 -10.73
C GLY A 985 5.90 0.27 -10.00
N LEU A 986 6.45 0.29 -8.80
CA LEU A 986 6.97 1.51 -8.20
C LEU A 986 8.16 1.99 -9.01
N THR A 987 8.32 3.31 -9.18
CA THR A 987 9.56 3.78 -9.79
C THR A 987 10.74 3.54 -8.85
N PRO A 988 11.82 2.89 -9.32
CA PRO A 988 13.00 2.62 -8.49
C PRO A 988 13.66 3.89 -7.94
N VAL A 989 13.49 5.04 -8.60
CA VAL A 989 14.05 6.34 -8.21
C VAL A 989 13.64 6.75 -6.80
N PHE A 990 12.43 6.35 -6.36
CA PHE A 990 11.87 6.73 -5.08
C PHE A 990 11.98 5.64 -4.01
N GLN A 991 12.52 4.47 -4.38
CA GLN A 991 12.64 3.35 -3.44
C GLN A 991 13.91 3.45 -2.58
N THR A 992 13.84 2.86 -1.39
CA THR A 992 14.98 2.70 -0.48
C THR A 992 16.04 1.79 -1.08
N GLY A 993 17.30 2.02 -0.74
CA GLY A 993 18.41 1.14 -1.10
C GLY A 993 19.13 1.50 -2.39
N GLY A 994 18.75 2.59 -3.04
CA GLY A 994 19.50 3.13 -4.18
C GLY A 994 20.75 3.92 -3.79
N PRO A 995 21.53 4.45 -4.77
CA PRO A 995 22.68 5.30 -4.51
C PRO A 995 22.26 6.59 -3.80
N ARG A 996 23.23 7.26 -3.15
CA ARG A 996 22.99 8.56 -2.53
C ARG A 996 22.46 9.53 -3.57
N SER A 997 21.37 10.19 -3.21
CA SER A 997 20.74 11.19 -4.06
C SER A 997 20.36 12.44 -3.27
N VAL A 998 20.35 13.57 -3.96
CA VAL A 998 20.19 14.89 -3.36
C VAL A 998 19.03 15.64 -4.01
N GLN A 999 18.24 16.28 -3.18
CA GLN A 999 17.09 17.08 -3.60
C GLN A 999 17.12 18.45 -2.92
N VAL A 1000 16.88 19.50 -3.67
CA VAL A 1000 16.78 20.89 -3.18
C VAL A 1000 15.34 21.33 -3.20
N VAL A 1001 14.89 21.98 -2.13
CA VAL A 1001 13.50 22.40 -1.97
C VAL A 1001 13.46 23.88 -1.62
N VAL A 1002 12.58 24.60 -2.31
CA VAL A 1002 12.19 25.96 -1.99
C VAL A 1002 10.68 25.96 -1.71
N ARG A 1003 10.28 26.47 -0.55
CA ARG A 1003 8.88 26.56 -0.14
C ARG A 1003 8.58 27.93 0.45
N PHE A 1004 7.62 28.60 -0.10
CA PHE A 1004 7.02 29.82 0.46
C PHE A 1004 5.74 29.44 1.20
N GLN A 1005 5.62 29.89 2.43
CA GLN A 1005 4.46 29.63 3.30
C GLN A 1005 3.95 30.94 3.90
N PHE A 1006 2.63 31.09 3.94
CA PHE A 1006 1.94 32.26 4.51
C PHE A 1006 0.68 31.86 5.28
#